data_6d62f4c5debf7bb298c8b2b8fb8d292c
#
_entry.id   6d62f4c5debf7bb298c8b2b8fb8d292c
#
_cell.length_a   1.000
_cell.length_b   1.000
_cell.length_c   1.000
_cell.angle_alpha   90.00
_cell.angle_beta   90.00
_cell.angle_gamma   90.00
#
_symmetry.space_group_name_H-M   'P 1'
#
loop_
_entity.id
_entity.type
_entity.pdbx_description
1 polymer ?
#
loop_
_entity_poly.entity_id
_entity_poly.type
_entity_poly.pdbx_seq_one_letter_code
_entity_poly.pdbx_strand_id
1 'polypeptide(L)'
;MLRKLTLSVSALLCALCLLAQDPTGGVRGTVVSRADRSAVAQASITLSQGSSVISRTTTDQDGNFLFPNLADGMYDLVIEAEEFVSTRVNVTVNDGYVKNMFSLSLTPSQVLAELDASNFAEFDMDDSGYSDNPTILFGQNDVYNSIAGYNFSTVRFRNRGYSAESQDVRLAGVKMNDALSGASPFSLWSGLNEATRTKDSFDGAEVADFGFGGYNGVTNIPVTASYVRKGWRGSVLTNSALYRLRLMMTYASGPLDNGWSYAFSASARLGGNDWIDGVYYRSFAYYASAEKKFNDVHKLSAAFMATPGQRGAQNASTQEVYDLVGDNMYNSNWGYQNGKMRNARVRKTHEPIALLRYDFTPSDDFKAGVTALFRFGKNGYTALDWHDAADPRPDYYRNLPSYFYMEESDYNRNNQFKADWAEDLWTRGYDQDLIHVNWTRLYNVNQNNLDANGRLRSKYVQEERRVDQRDFNLSGNFKWRADRNFTLTGGFDAKINRTENYKILADLLGGDYFLNIDNFAEREYAATAEKLQNDLHYYWDNGSAKSLSKGDKYGYDYYAHVRSADLWAKLDYSYGAFTASAAGTVGAVGFWREGLVRKGLFAGLDENGKEIYASDGTLLTSYDPLTGEAISSYGDSEHKNFLTYGAKGRLEYRIGGNMRVYGNVGYLTEAPTFNKSFLSPRTRNSLVNNLVPVKNFTADINWQLTQGNWNARVSAFYTTIKDQTDVMSYYDDLKNAFTNLALSGIDERHMGIELGFKVPTPVNNLYLQGALSYGEYIYTSNPRMTQTVDNSAELVTLDEIVPYWQSHPVFRKDASGNYVKDAEGNAIFDHNQKHYVPSTPQLAGSIGLAWNYNYWFIDFDFEYFANSYLDMNPVYRTDYAAAGPDNHESAAEIEYMASQEKFNPAHLLNINIGKSWYIQRKYQIGFSFNAKNVLNEKNIKTGGYEQTRLVDNTVSKERYYRFDSKYFYLNGANYMLNVYFRF
;
A
#
# COMPACT_ATOMS: atom_id res chain seq x y z
N MET A 1 18.35 15.85 42.59
CA MET A 1 19.07 15.23 41.46
C MET A 1 18.70 15.85 40.11
N LEU A 2 17.44 16.08 39.81
CA LEU A 2 16.98 16.72 38.54
C LEU A 2 17.56 18.14 38.31
N ARG A 3 17.63 19.00 39.32
CA ARG A 3 18.22 20.37 39.21
C ARG A 3 19.70 20.41 38.88
N LYS A 4 20.47 19.38 39.27
CA LYS A 4 21.90 19.27 38.91
C LYS A 4 22.08 18.72 37.49
N LEU A 5 21.15 17.87 37.02
CA LEU A 5 21.15 17.36 35.65
C LEU A 5 20.82 18.47 34.66
N THR A 6 19.81 19.31 34.95
CA THR A 6 19.42 20.44 34.08
C THR A 6 20.52 21.49 34.00
N LEU A 7 21.22 21.80 35.11
CA LEU A 7 22.34 22.72 35.05
C LEU A 7 23.57 22.16 34.30
N SER A 8 23.84 20.86 34.41
CA SER A 8 24.92 20.21 33.67
C SER A 8 24.62 20.11 32.17
N VAL A 9 23.37 19.84 31.77
CA VAL A 9 22.95 19.83 30.36
C VAL A 9 22.96 21.24 29.78
N SER A 10 22.52 22.25 30.55
CA SER A 10 22.56 23.65 30.10
C SER A 10 24.00 24.19 30.02
N ALA A 11 24.92 23.81 30.94
CA ALA A 11 26.32 24.17 30.87
C ALA A 11 27.06 23.45 29.72
N LEU A 12 26.70 22.20 29.43
CA LEU A 12 27.22 21.46 28.27
C LEU A 12 26.74 22.07 26.95
N LEU A 13 25.48 22.48 26.87
CA LEU A 13 24.89 23.20 25.72
C LEU A 13 25.54 24.57 25.52
N CYS A 14 25.81 25.33 26.60
CA CYS A 14 26.51 26.63 26.51
C CYS A 14 28.01 26.50 26.17
N ALA A 15 28.69 25.46 26.65
CA ALA A 15 30.11 25.22 26.34
C ALA A 15 30.30 24.74 24.87
N LEU A 16 29.32 24.05 24.30
CA LEU A 16 29.33 23.62 22.91
C LEU A 16 29.02 24.76 21.92
N CYS A 17 28.32 25.80 22.34
CA CYS A 17 28.06 26.98 21.52
C CYS A 17 29.31 27.87 21.26
N LEU A 18 30.43 27.65 21.96
CA LEU A 18 31.65 28.47 21.84
C LEU A 18 32.68 27.94 20.86
N LEU A 19 32.39 26.81 20.13
CA LEU A 19 33.36 26.19 19.23
C LEU A 19 32.95 26.25 17.74
N ALA A 20 31.86 26.93 17.39
CA ALA A 20 31.46 27.09 15.99
C ALA A 20 32.40 28.13 15.33
N GLN A 21 33.29 27.69 14.46
CA GLN A 21 33.95 28.58 13.50
C GLN A 21 32.94 28.84 12.37
N ASP A 22 32.75 30.10 12.02
CA ASP A 22 31.90 30.50 10.90
C ASP A 22 32.39 29.86 9.61
N PRO A 23 31.51 29.15 8.86
CA PRO A 23 31.84 28.68 7.55
C PRO A 23 32.09 29.84 6.59
N THR A 24 33.20 29.81 5.88
CA THR A 24 33.66 30.95 5.06
C THR A 24 33.62 30.67 3.56
N GLY A 25 33.43 29.41 3.16
CA GLY A 25 33.34 28.99 1.78
C GLY A 25 31.91 29.05 1.17
N GLY A 26 31.77 28.66 -0.07
CA GLY A 26 30.49 28.62 -0.74
C GLY A 26 30.55 27.91 -2.10
N VAL A 27 29.38 27.73 -2.71
CA VAL A 27 29.26 27.20 -4.07
C VAL A 27 28.29 28.07 -4.86
N ARG A 28 28.69 28.51 -6.05
CA ARG A 28 27.84 29.25 -6.98
C ARG A 28 27.97 28.71 -8.40
N GLY A 29 26.97 28.94 -9.21
CA GLY A 29 27.00 28.56 -10.63
C GLY A 29 25.74 29.00 -11.36
N THR A 30 25.65 28.62 -12.63
CA THR A 30 24.49 28.88 -13.47
C THR A 30 23.99 27.59 -14.07
N VAL A 31 22.70 27.33 -14.02
CA VAL A 31 22.07 26.14 -14.61
C VAL A 31 21.51 26.52 -15.98
N VAL A 32 21.87 25.75 -17.01
CA VAL A 32 21.45 26.00 -18.39
C VAL A 32 20.91 24.72 -19.05
N SER A 33 20.02 24.88 -20.00
CA SER A 33 19.57 23.79 -20.87
C SER A 33 20.70 23.34 -21.79
N ARG A 34 20.93 22.06 -21.92
CA ARG A 34 21.90 21.51 -22.86
C ARG A 34 21.45 21.67 -24.33
N ALA A 35 20.14 21.74 -24.57
CA ALA A 35 19.58 21.78 -25.90
C ALA A 35 19.84 23.13 -26.62
N ASP A 36 19.71 24.23 -25.89
CA ASP A 36 19.75 25.57 -26.48
C ASP A 36 20.56 26.62 -25.68
N ARG A 37 21.22 26.17 -24.60
CA ARG A 37 21.97 27.03 -23.68
C ARG A 37 21.14 28.07 -22.95
N SER A 38 19.81 27.98 -23.00
CA SER A 38 18.94 28.87 -22.23
C SER A 38 19.11 28.65 -20.75
N ALA A 39 18.93 29.73 -19.97
CA ALA A 39 18.92 29.65 -18.52
C ALA A 39 17.74 28.78 -18.01
N VAL A 40 17.98 27.89 -17.07
CA VAL A 40 16.94 27.09 -16.43
C VAL A 40 16.59 27.78 -15.11
N ALA A 41 15.51 28.55 -15.12
CA ALA A 41 14.98 29.22 -13.96
C ALA A 41 14.22 28.24 -13.06
N GLN A 42 14.17 28.55 -11.74
CA GLN A 42 13.45 27.74 -10.76
C GLN A 42 13.88 26.26 -10.68
N ALA A 43 15.07 25.93 -11.13
CA ALA A 43 15.65 24.63 -10.85
C ALA A 43 15.90 24.50 -9.33
N SER A 44 15.42 23.44 -8.74
CA SER A 44 15.70 23.11 -7.34
C SER A 44 17.11 22.56 -7.24
N ILE A 45 17.91 23.10 -6.35
CA ILE A 45 19.27 22.63 -6.11
C ILE A 45 19.38 22.21 -4.65
N THR A 46 19.63 20.95 -4.43
CA THR A 46 19.85 20.37 -3.09
C THR A 46 21.35 20.16 -2.91
N LEU A 47 21.92 20.76 -1.88
CA LEU A 47 23.29 20.52 -1.45
C LEU A 47 23.27 19.51 -0.32
N SER A 48 23.98 18.40 -0.46
CA SER A 48 24.06 17.34 0.55
C SER A 48 25.49 16.88 0.79
N GLN A 49 25.70 16.30 1.98
CA GLN A 49 26.95 15.63 2.34
C GLN A 49 26.59 14.24 2.89
N GLY A 50 26.94 13.20 2.15
CA GLY A 50 26.41 11.86 2.43
C GLY A 50 24.87 11.82 2.29
N SER A 51 24.20 11.31 3.31
CA SER A 51 22.74 11.30 3.40
C SER A 51 22.14 12.58 3.99
N SER A 52 22.99 13.54 4.37
CA SER A 52 22.56 14.75 5.05
C SER A 52 22.35 15.89 4.07
N VAL A 53 21.13 16.42 3.98
CA VAL A 53 20.84 17.63 3.20
C VAL A 53 21.33 18.85 3.98
N ILE A 54 22.31 19.56 3.46
CA ILE A 54 22.90 20.74 4.09
C ILE A 54 22.05 21.98 3.82
N SER A 55 21.69 22.20 2.56
CA SER A 55 20.92 23.36 2.16
C SER A 55 20.18 23.11 0.85
N ARG A 56 19.15 23.90 0.60
CA ARG A 56 18.44 23.96 -0.68
C ARG A 56 18.29 25.38 -1.16
N THR A 57 18.34 25.57 -2.48
CA THR A 57 18.07 26.82 -3.14
C THR A 57 17.38 26.57 -4.47
N THR A 58 16.89 27.63 -5.10
CA THR A 58 16.37 27.59 -6.48
C THR A 58 17.13 28.56 -7.34
N THR A 59 17.26 28.25 -8.63
CA THR A 59 17.87 29.20 -9.58
C THR A 59 16.95 30.40 -9.82
N ASP A 60 17.57 31.55 -10.01
CA ASP A 60 16.88 32.77 -10.43
C ASP A 60 16.45 32.71 -11.91
N GLN A 61 15.94 33.84 -12.46
CA GLN A 61 15.51 33.91 -13.86
C GLN A 61 16.64 33.74 -14.88
N ASP A 62 17.87 34.05 -14.49
CA ASP A 62 19.08 33.89 -15.29
C ASP A 62 19.76 32.53 -15.04
N GLY A 63 19.12 31.67 -14.26
CA GLY A 63 19.62 30.32 -13.91
C GLY A 63 20.70 30.31 -12.83
N ASN A 64 21.00 31.42 -12.15
CA ASN A 64 22.07 31.49 -11.17
C ASN A 64 21.62 30.96 -9.80
N PHE A 65 22.57 30.36 -9.08
CA PHE A 65 22.38 29.91 -7.70
C PHE A 65 23.61 30.22 -6.84
N LEU A 66 23.39 30.29 -5.54
CA LEU A 66 24.46 30.49 -4.54
C LEU A 66 24.10 29.72 -3.24
N PHE A 67 25.08 28.97 -2.74
CA PHE A 67 25.13 28.47 -1.37
C PHE A 67 26.27 29.19 -0.66
N PRO A 68 25.98 30.15 0.17
CA PRO A 68 27.02 30.83 0.98
C PRO A 68 27.35 30.02 2.24
N ASN A 69 28.42 30.43 2.92
CA ASN A 69 28.77 29.99 4.30
C ASN A 69 28.89 28.45 4.42
N LEU A 70 29.57 27.81 3.49
CA LEU A 70 29.87 26.37 3.57
C LEU A 70 31.21 26.10 4.24
N ALA A 71 31.25 25.06 5.05
CA ALA A 71 32.51 24.53 5.57
C ALA A 71 33.32 23.84 4.45
N ASP A 72 34.64 23.73 4.65
CA ASP A 72 35.45 22.95 3.74
C ASP A 72 35.00 21.48 3.75
N GLY A 73 34.88 20.88 2.58
CA GLY A 73 34.42 19.49 2.45
C GLY A 73 33.97 19.13 1.04
N MET A 74 33.60 17.87 0.88
CA MET A 74 33.00 17.36 -0.36
C MET A 74 31.50 17.31 -0.23
N TYR A 75 30.81 17.89 -1.21
CA TYR A 75 29.35 18.00 -1.26
C TYR A 75 28.82 17.43 -2.58
N ASP A 76 27.55 17.00 -2.56
CA ASP A 76 26.76 16.66 -3.72
C ASP A 76 25.78 17.79 -3.99
N LEU A 77 25.79 18.32 -5.22
CA LEU A 77 24.75 19.15 -5.76
C LEU A 77 23.80 18.27 -6.55
N VAL A 78 22.56 18.14 -6.14
CA VAL A 78 21.49 17.53 -6.92
C VAL A 78 20.65 18.63 -7.51
N ILE A 79 20.60 18.69 -8.85
CA ILE A 79 19.90 19.73 -9.59
C ILE A 79 18.70 19.09 -10.26
N GLU A 80 17.53 19.57 -9.91
CA GLU A 80 16.25 19.09 -10.41
C GLU A 80 15.50 20.26 -11.06
N ALA A 81 15.14 20.08 -12.29
CA ALA A 81 14.28 21.00 -13.01
C ALA A 81 13.25 20.19 -13.78
N GLU A 82 12.08 20.76 -13.90
CA GLU A 82 11.01 20.15 -14.67
C GLU A 82 11.41 20.04 -16.14
N GLU A 83 11.11 18.89 -16.75
CA GLU A 83 11.52 18.54 -18.11
C GLU A 83 13.04 18.41 -18.33
N PHE A 84 13.78 18.23 -17.26
CA PHE A 84 15.19 17.94 -17.33
C PHE A 84 15.51 16.69 -16.50
N VAL A 85 16.47 15.93 -16.97
CA VAL A 85 17.04 14.83 -16.19
C VAL A 85 17.68 15.41 -14.94
N SER A 86 17.30 14.92 -13.77
CA SER A 86 18.00 15.26 -12.53
C SER A 86 19.49 14.96 -12.67
N THR A 87 20.31 15.90 -12.28
CA THR A 87 21.76 15.81 -12.44
C THR A 87 22.43 15.98 -11.08
N ARG A 88 23.32 15.04 -10.75
CA ARG A 88 24.17 15.14 -9.57
C ARG A 88 25.57 15.57 -9.96
N VAL A 89 26.11 16.54 -9.25
CA VAL A 89 27.48 17.02 -9.44
C VAL A 89 28.18 17.10 -8.10
N ASN A 90 29.38 16.52 -8.02
CA ASN A 90 30.21 16.61 -6.84
C ASN A 90 30.98 17.93 -6.83
N VAL A 91 31.06 18.55 -5.68
CA VAL A 91 31.83 19.79 -5.48
C VAL A 91 32.67 19.70 -4.21
N THR A 92 33.89 20.15 -4.30
CA THR A 92 34.78 20.30 -3.13
C THR A 92 34.92 21.78 -2.82
N VAL A 93 34.62 22.15 -1.58
CA VAL A 93 34.84 23.47 -1.02
C VAL A 93 36.09 23.41 -0.15
N ASN A 94 37.07 24.25 -0.44
CA ASN A 94 38.33 24.31 0.29
C ASN A 94 38.73 25.78 0.56
N ASP A 95 39.47 25.99 1.58
CA ASP A 95 40.19 27.26 1.90
C ASP A 95 39.27 28.49 2.07
N GLY A 96 37.98 28.24 2.40
CA GLY A 96 37.04 29.34 2.62
C GLY A 96 36.62 30.15 1.40
N TYR A 97 36.93 29.67 0.17
CA TYR A 97 36.57 30.35 -1.06
C TYR A 97 35.20 29.88 -1.62
N VAL A 98 34.49 30.81 -2.28
CA VAL A 98 33.28 30.46 -3.02
C VAL A 98 33.66 29.75 -4.34
N LYS A 99 33.41 28.43 -4.39
CA LYS A 99 33.65 27.61 -5.58
C LYS A 99 32.68 27.99 -6.70
N ASN A 100 33.21 28.45 -7.84
CA ASN A 100 32.40 28.71 -9.01
C ASN A 100 32.32 27.45 -9.91
N MET A 101 31.10 26.91 -10.05
CA MET A 101 30.82 25.73 -10.91
C MET A 101 30.58 26.17 -12.37
N PHE A 102 30.68 27.46 -12.68
CA PHE A 102 30.39 28.02 -14.01
C PHE A 102 29.00 27.61 -14.51
N SER A 103 28.89 26.92 -15.63
CA SER A 103 27.64 26.51 -16.22
C SER A 103 27.42 25.01 -16.08
N LEU A 104 26.37 24.65 -15.35
CA LEU A 104 25.89 23.28 -15.19
C LEU A 104 24.78 23.03 -16.20
N SER A 105 24.99 22.09 -17.11
CA SER A 105 24.05 21.82 -18.19
C SER A 105 23.11 20.67 -17.82
N LEU A 106 21.80 20.92 -17.84
CA LEU A 106 20.77 19.88 -17.70
C LEU A 106 20.34 19.39 -19.09
N THR A 107 20.18 18.07 -19.21
CA THR A 107 19.62 17.45 -20.42
C THR A 107 18.10 17.49 -20.33
N PRO A 108 17.41 18.06 -21.35
CA PRO A 108 15.95 18.01 -21.37
C PRO A 108 15.41 16.59 -21.30
N SER A 109 14.37 16.38 -20.53
CA SER A 109 13.68 15.11 -20.37
C SER A 109 12.18 15.30 -20.61
N GLN A 110 11.50 14.23 -20.97
CA GLN A 110 10.06 14.25 -21.08
C GLN A 110 9.43 14.48 -19.69
N VAL A 111 8.39 15.34 -19.65
CA VAL A 111 7.43 15.28 -18.56
C VAL A 111 6.59 14.02 -18.80
N LEU A 112 7.04 12.91 -18.30
CA LEU A 112 6.18 11.76 -18.18
C LEU A 112 5.01 12.21 -17.30
N ALA A 113 3.79 11.96 -17.76
CA ALA A 113 2.63 12.16 -16.89
C ALA A 113 2.95 11.42 -15.62
N GLU A 114 3.07 12.16 -14.51
CA GLU A 114 3.48 11.60 -13.24
C GLU A 114 2.66 10.36 -12.95
N LEU A 115 3.31 9.34 -12.45
CA LEU A 115 2.63 8.20 -11.87
C LEU A 115 1.64 8.76 -10.86
N ASP A 116 0.38 8.86 -11.26
CA ASP A 116 -0.68 9.24 -10.34
C ASP A 116 -0.76 8.13 -9.30
N ALA A 117 -0.66 8.47 -8.03
CA ALA A 117 -0.79 7.49 -6.95
C ALA A 117 -2.12 6.73 -7.02
N SER A 118 -3.10 7.24 -7.76
CA SER A 118 -4.33 6.51 -8.10
C SER A 118 -4.12 5.33 -9.05
N ASN A 119 -3.01 5.28 -9.79
CA ASN A 119 -2.65 4.10 -10.61
C ASN A 119 -2.25 2.90 -9.73
N PHE A 120 -1.89 3.17 -8.47
CA PHE A 120 -1.62 2.19 -7.44
C PHE A 120 -2.79 2.13 -6.45
N ALA A 121 -4.01 2.26 -6.99
CA ALA A 121 -5.20 2.18 -6.16
C ALA A 121 -5.16 0.88 -5.35
N GLU A 122 -5.38 1.02 -4.05
CA GLU A 122 -5.66 -0.10 -3.18
C GLU A 122 -6.69 -0.98 -3.88
N PHE A 123 -6.35 -2.23 -4.16
CA PHE A 123 -7.35 -3.18 -4.58
C PHE A 123 -8.24 -3.40 -3.37
N ASP A 124 -9.55 -3.24 -3.56
CA ASP A 124 -10.47 -3.49 -2.47
C ASP A 124 -10.26 -4.92 -1.98
N MET A 125 -10.09 -5.06 -0.67
CA MET A 125 -10.15 -6.35 -0.03
C MET A 125 -11.51 -6.94 -0.37
N ASP A 126 -11.53 -8.09 -1.00
CA ASP A 126 -12.76 -8.88 -1.05
C ASP A 126 -13.03 -9.49 0.34
N ASP A 127 -14.09 -10.28 0.47
CA ASP A 127 -14.40 -10.95 1.74
C ASP A 127 -13.33 -11.98 2.16
N SER A 128 -12.34 -12.26 1.32
CA SER A 128 -11.20 -13.14 1.62
C SER A 128 -10.05 -12.42 2.34
N GLY A 129 -10.13 -11.10 2.51
CA GLY A 129 -9.07 -10.32 3.14
C GLY A 129 -7.86 -10.03 2.25
N TYR A 130 -7.91 -10.42 0.97
CA TYR A 130 -6.82 -10.19 0.02
C TYR A 130 -6.59 -8.69 -0.19
N SER A 131 -5.38 -8.25 0.08
CA SER A 131 -4.93 -6.87 -0.14
C SER A 131 -3.60 -6.88 -0.87
N ASP A 132 -3.57 -6.30 -2.06
CA ASP A 132 -2.37 -6.21 -2.89
C ASP A 132 -2.03 -4.75 -3.19
N ASN A 133 -1.34 -4.12 -2.26
CA ASN A 133 -0.86 -2.75 -2.41
C ASN A 133 0.61 -2.78 -2.84
N PRO A 134 0.95 -2.33 -4.06
CA PRO A 134 2.35 -2.25 -4.49
C PRO A 134 3.09 -1.17 -3.71
N THR A 135 4.38 -1.38 -3.50
CA THR A 135 5.29 -0.33 -3.04
C THR A 135 5.61 0.62 -4.17
N ILE A 136 5.59 1.93 -3.90
CA ILE A 136 5.90 2.94 -4.91
C ILE A 136 7.38 3.30 -4.83
N LEU A 137 8.09 3.13 -5.94
CA LEU A 137 9.46 3.62 -6.07
C LEU A 137 9.45 5.12 -6.33
N PHE A 138 10.00 5.87 -5.39
CA PHE A 138 10.27 7.29 -5.54
C PHE A 138 11.78 7.52 -5.55
N GLY A 139 12.32 8.03 -6.61
CA GLY A 139 13.75 8.26 -6.66
C GLY A 139 14.13 9.08 -7.87
N GLN A 140 13.85 10.38 -7.83
CA GLN A 140 14.27 11.29 -8.89
C GLN A 140 15.79 11.40 -9.01
N ASN A 141 16.53 11.05 -7.97
CA ASN A 141 17.98 11.17 -7.89
C ASN A 141 18.73 9.87 -8.16
N ASP A 142 18.01 8.78 -8.38
CA ASP A 142 18.57 7.45 -8.61
C ASP A 142 18.12 6.91 -9.97
N VAL A 143 19.09 6.49 -10.79
CA VAL A 143 18.80 6.01 -12.15
C VAL A 143 17.97 4.73 -12.17
N TYR A 144 18.18 3.83 -11.20
CA TYR A 144 17.39 2.61 -11.08
C TYR A 144 15.93 2.95 -10.71
N ASN A 145 15.74 3.69 -9.62
CA ASN A 145 14.40 4.04 -9.13
C ASN A 145 13.61 4.87 -10.16
N SER A 146 14.26 5.76 -10.91
CA SER A 146 13.60 6.57 -11.94
C SER A 146 13.09 5.73 -13.11
N ILE A 147 13.83 4.71 -13.54
CA ILE A 147 13.46 3.81 -14.65
C ILE A 147 12.48 2.74 -14.14
N ALA A 148 12.85 2.04 -13.06
CA ALA A 148 12.05 0.96 -12.50
C ALA A 148 10.67 1.44 -11.99
N GLY A 149 10.61 2.57 -11.31
CA GLY A 149 9.37 3.14 -10.80
C GLY A 149 8.34 3.43 -11.89
N TYR A 150 8.79 3.82 -13.08
CA TYR A 150 7.91 4.02 -14.22
C TYR A 150 7.55 2.71 -14.94
N ASN A 151 8.56 1.90 -15.28
CA ASN A 151 8.38 0.71 -16.12
C ASN A 151 7.78 -0.45 -15.33
N PHE A 152 8.25 -0.72 -14.11
CA PHE A 152 7.77 -1.88 -13.34
C PHE A 152 6.40 -1.67 -12.69
N SER A 153 5.89 -0.43 -12.65
CA SER A 153 4.56 -0.12 -12.12
C SER A 153 3.41 -0.85 -12.83
N THR A 154 3.66 -1.37 -14.02
CA THR A 154 2.64 -2.03 -14.85
C THR A 154 2.17 -3.37 -14.27
N VAL A 155 3.02 -4.09 -13.54
CA VAL A 155 2.77 -5.47 -13.06
C VAL A 155 2.77 -5.61 -11.53
N ARG A 156 2.25 -4.66 -10.78
CA ARG A 156 2.19 -4.70 -9.30
C ARG A 156 3.54 -4.99 -8.65
N PHE A 157 4.61 -4.43 -9.20
CA PHE A 157 5.95 -4.62 -8.67
C PHE A 157 6.08 -4.08 -7.25
N ARG A 158 6.63 -4.90 -6.35
CA ARG A 158 7.00 -4.51 -4.98
C ARG A 158 8.52 -4.37 -4.90
N ASN A 159 8.97 -3.21 -4.44
CA ASN A 159 10.40 -2.97 -4.28
C ASN A 159 11.02 -4.03 -3.36
N ARG A 160 12.00 -4.80 -3.86
CA ARG A 160 12.66 -5.90 -3.15
C ARG A 160 11.70 -6.94 -2.56
N GLY A 161 10.48 -7.04 -3.11
CA GLY A 161 9.43 -7.93 -2.62
C GLY A 161 8.76 -7.51 -1.32
N TYR A 162 9.07 -6.33 -0.77
CA TYR A 162 8.52 -5.88 0.51
C TYR A 162 7.05 -5.47 0.39
N SER A 163 6.31 -5.62 1.49
CA SER A 163 4.94 -5.12 1.60
C SER A 163 4.87 -3.58 1.58
N ALA A 164 3.73 -3.02 1.23
CA ALA A 164 3.51 -1.57 1.24
C ALA A 164 3.63 -0.94 2.64
N GLU A 165 3.45 -1.73 3.69
CA GLU A 165 3.57 -1.32 5.09
C GLU A 165 5.00 -0.96 5.48
N SER A 166 5.98 -1.55 4.80
CA SER A 166 7.42 -1.36 5.07
C SER A 166 7.96 0.01 4.67
N GLN A 167 7.22 0.76 3.84
CA GLN A 167 7.62 2.07 3.35
C GLN A 167 7.14 3.18 4.29
N ASP A 168 8.06 3.96 4.89
CA ASP A 168 7.71 5.13 5.71
C ASP A 168 7.41 6.32 4.79
N VAL A 169 6.19 6.86 4.86
CA VAL A 169 5.75 8.00 4.06
C VAL A 169 5.39 9.16 4.97
N ARG A 170 5.96 10.33 4.69
CA ARG A 170 5.81 11.54 5.51
C ARG A 170 5.27 12.72 4.72
N LEU A 171 4.45 13.53 5.38
CA LEU A 171 4.05 14.86 4.92
C LEU A 171 4.64 15.92 5.86
N ALA A 172 5.46 16.81 5.31
CA ALA A 172 6.16 17.84 6.08
C ALA A 172 6.82 17.30 7.36
N GLY A 173 7.40 16.09 7.29
CA GLY A 173 8.06 15.39 8.37
C GLY A 173 7.18 14.49 9.24
N VAL A 174 5.85 14.53 9.11
CA VAL A 174 4.91 13.70 9.89
C VAL A 174 4.68 12.36 9.22
N LYS A 175 4.81 11.25 9.96
CA LYS A 175 4.56 9.90 9.48
C LYS A 175 3.07 9.68 9.21
N MET A 176 2.73 9.36 7.93
CA MET A 176 1.37 9.26 7.44
C MET A 176 0.83 7.85 7.31
N ASN A 177 1.67 6.82 7.49
CA ASN A 177 1.22 5.43 7.41
C ASN A 177 -0.02 5.21 8.26
N ASP A 178 -0.97 4.46 7.70
CA ASP A 178 -2.26 4.19 8.34
C ASP A 178 -2.07 3.51 9.71
N ALA A 179 -2.79 3.98 10.71
CA ALA A 179 -2.61 3.52 12.09
C ALA A 179 -3.08 2.08 12.33
N LEU A 180 -4.05 1.60 11.52
CA LEU A 180 -4.62 0.27 11.67
C LEU A 180 -3.92 -0.78 10.83
N SER A 181 -3.56 -0.44 9.60
CA SER A 181 -2.97 -1.36 8.63
C SER A 181 -1.46 -1.17 8.41
N GLY A 182 -0.90 -0.01 8.76
CA GLY A 182 0.49 0.34 8.42
C GLY A 182 0.70 0.80 6.97
N ALA A 183 -0.29 0.65 6.10
CA ALA A 183 -0.17 0.93 4.67
C ALA A 183 0.09 2.41 4.36
N SER A 184 0.78 2.67 3.27
CA SER A 184 1.10 4.02 2.80
C SER A 184 -0.13 4.67 2.17
N PRO A 185 -0.60 5.84 2.64
CA PRO A 185 -1.90 6.42 2.28
C PRO A 185 -1.81 7.36 1.07
N PHE A 186 -1.19 6.96 -0.04
CA PHE A 186 -1.02 7.81 -1.23
C PHE A 186 -2.36 8.26 -1.86
N SER A 187 -3.43 7.53 -1.65
CA SER A 187 -4.76 7.89 -2.13
C SER A 187 -5.28 9.20 -1.54
N LEU A 188 -4.83 9.61 -0.34
CA LEU A 188 -5.30 10.81 0.35
C LEU A 188 -4.93 12.12 -0.35
N TRP A 189 -3.89 12.13 -1.16
CA TRP A 189 -3.45 13.30 -1.94
C TRP A 189 -3.31 13.01 -3.43
N SER A 190 -3.88 11.91 -3.90
CA SER A 190 -3.88 11.57 -5.31
C SER A 190 -4.60 12.64 -6.14
N GLY A 191 -4.01 13.02 -7.28
CA GLY A 191 -4.50 14.12 -8.11
C GLY A 191 -4.00 15.51 -7.72
N LEU A 192 -3.18 15.65 -6.67
CA LEU A 192 -2.51 16.90 -6.26
C LEU A 192 -1.04 16.91 -6.70
N ASN A 193 -0.75 16.40 -7.89
CA ASN A 193 0.60 16.10 -8.37
C ASN A 193 1.57 17.29 -8.28
N GLU A 194 1.11 18.51 -8.59
CA GLU A 194 1.98 19.70 -8.53
C GLU A 194 2.30 20.12 -7.08
N ALA A 195 1.36 19.93 -6.14
CA ALA A 195 1.57 20.23 -4.73
C ALA A 195 2.44 19.18 -4.02
N THR A 196 2.44 17.93 -4.51
CA THR A 196 3.18 16.80 -3.95
C THR A 196 4.37 16.36 -4.81
N ARG A 197 4.77 17.17 -5.77
CA ARG A 197 5.85 16.88 -6.71
C ARG A 197 7.20 16.74 -6.04
N THR A 198 7.54 17.67 -5.16
CA THR A 198 8.82 17.65 -4.43
C THR A 198 8.80 16.52 -3.42
N LYS A 199 9.76 15.63 -3.50
CA LYS A 199 9.90 14.48 -2.61
C LYS A 199 11.36 14.31 -2.25
N ASP A 200 11.59 13.94 -0.99
CA ASP A 200 12.89 13.51 -0.50
C ASP A 200 12.77 12.02 -0.18
N SER A 201 13.43 11.18 -0.95
CA SER A 201 13.36 9.73 -0.78
C SER A 201 14.73 9.15 -0.49
N PHE A 202 14.79 8.21 0.45
CA PHE A 202 15.96 7.45 0.84
C PHE A 202 15.60 5.98 0.85
N ASP A 203 16.44 5.15 0.25
CA ASP A 203 16.19 3.73 0.07
C ASP A 203 16.76 2.88 1.21
N GLY A 204 16.17 1.69 1.41
CA GLY A 204 16.70 0.67 2.32
C GLY A 204 16.88 1.16 3.75
N ALA A 205 18.02 0.84 4.37
CA ALA A 205 18.34 1.21 5.74
C ALA A 205 18.92 2.64 5.90
N GLU A 206 18.89 3.47 4.86
CA GLU A 206 19.39 4.84 4.95
C GLU A 206 18.52 5.67 5.91
N VAL A 207 19.16 6.54 6.71
CA VAL A 207 18.47 7.39 7.69
C VAL A 207 18.42 8.82 7.17
N ALA A 208 17.20 9.35 7.07
CA ALA A 208 16.95 10.71 6.62
C ALA A 208 17.13 11.75 7.74
N ASP A 209 17.15 13.04 7.36
CA ASP A 209 17.21 14.16 8.31
C ASP A 209 15.84 14.51 8.91
N PHE A 210 14.78 13.83 8.50
CA PHE A 210 13.40 14.10 8.90
C PHE A 210 12.70 12.88 9.54
N GLY A 211 13.39 11.76 9.69
CA GLY A 211 12.85 10.57 10.34
C GLY A 211 13.81 9.39 10.29
N PHE A 212 13.64 8.43 11.20
CA PHE A 212 14.46 7.22 11.25
C PHE A 212 14.18 6.29 10.05
N GLY A 213 12.92 6.23 9.59
CA GLY A 213 12.46 5.39 8.47
C GLY A 213 12.36 3.90 8.79
N GLY A 214 11.63 3.17 7.94
CA GLY A 214 11.54 1.71 7.96
C GLY A 214 12.77 1.02 7.33
N TYR A 215 12.66 -0.29 7.08
CA TYR A 215 13.69 -1.06 6.38
C TYR A 215 13.62 -0.93 4.85
N ASN A 216 12.50 -0.45 4.31
CA ASN A 216 12.29 -0.15 2.89
C ASN A 216 12.39 1.36 2.59
N GLY A 217 13.17 2.09 3.38
CA GLY A 217 13.39 3.51 3.16
C GLY A 217 12.32 4.43 3.74
N VAL A 218 12.43 5.70 3.37
CA VAL A 218 11.55 6.77 3.82
C VAL A 218 11.38 7.82 2.74
N THR A 219 10.16 8.30 2.56
CA THR A 219 9.85 9.39 1.63
C THR A 219 9.14 10.52 2.37
N ASN A 220 9.62 11.76 2.25
CA ASN A 220 8.96 12.94 2.76
C ASN A 220 8.48 13.84 1.61
N ILE A 221 7.27 14.34 1.72
CA ILE A 221 6.64 15.27 0.79
C ILE A 221 6.45 16.60 1.52
N PRO A 222 7.27 17.63 1.26
CA PRO A 222 7.15 18.94 1.89
C PRO A 222 6.02 19.72 1.23
N VAL A 223 4.81 19.61 1.75
CA VAL A 223 3.57 20.17 1.17
C VAL A 223 3.32 21.63 1.58
N THR A 224 4.33 22.44 1.83
CA THR A 224 4.19 23.86 2.16
C THR A 224 4.36 24.75 0.92
N ALA A 225 3.81 25.97 0.95
CA ALA A 225 3.69 26.84 -0.20
C ALA A 225 5.01 27.13 -0.93
N SER A 226 6.12 27.23 -0.19
CA SER A 226 7.46 27.52 -0.75
C SER A 226 8.04 26.36 -1.57
N TYR A 227 7.51 25.15 -1.44
CA TYR A 227 7.95 23.99 -2.23
C TYR A 227 7.14 23.79 -3.51
N VAL A 228 6.01 24.51 -3.66
CA VAL A 228 5.24 24.51 -4.90
C VAL A 228 5.83 25.56 -5.86
N ARG A 229 6.12 25.16 -7.08
CA ARG A 229 6.75 26.03 -8.07
C ARG A 229 5.89 27.25 -8.38
N LYS A 230 6.52 28.44 -8.42
CA LYS A 230 5.88 29.72 -8.72
C LYS A 230 5.21 29.72 -10.09
N GLY A 231 4.05 30.37 -10.18
CA GLY A 231 3.30 30.61 -11.41
C GLY A 231 2.04 29.76 -11.52
N TRP A 232 1.40 29.84 -12.66
CA TRP A 232 0.23 29.04 -13.01
C TRP A 232 0.62 27.80 -13.77
N ARG A 233 -0.02 26.68 -13.45
CA ARG A 233 0.11 25.41 -14.17
C ARG A 233 -1.26 24.80 -14.37
N GLY A 234 -1.50 24.35 -15.59
CA GLY A 234 -2.72 23.61 -15.91
C GLY A 234 -2.41 22.38 -16.74
N SER A 235 -3.18 21.32 -16.57
CA SER A 235 -3.10 20.15 -17.44
C SER A 235 -4.45 19.51 -17.68
N VAL A 236 -4.59 18.95 -18.87
CA VAL A 236 -5.71 18.12 -19.30
C VAL A 236 -5.14 16.79 -19.72
N LEU A 237 -5.62 15.72 -19.11
CA LEU A 237 -5.16 14.37 -19.42
C LEU A 237 -6.36 13.49 -19.76
N THR A 238 -6.23 12.69 -20.81
CA THR A 238 -7.13 11.59 -21.14
C THR A 238 -6.40 10.26 -21.03
N ASN A 239 -7.09 9.24 -20.51
CA ASN A 239 -6.52 7.94 -20.22
C ASN A 239 -7.57 6.84 -20.46
N SER A 240 -7.19 5.72 -21.04
CA SER A 240 -8.06 4.56 -21.26
C SER A 240 -8.16 3.60 -20.06
N ALA A 241 -7.25 3.66 -19.09
CA ALA A 241 -7.08 2.62 -18.08
C ALA A 241 -7.88 2.82 -16.77
N LEU A 242 -7.99 4.06 -16.26
CA LEU A 242 -8.58 4.31 -14.93
C LEU A 242 -9.73 5.31 -14.95
N TYR A 243 -9.54 6.42 -15.63
CA TYR A 243 -10.51 7.50 -15.79
C TYR A 243 -10.30 8.15 -17.15
N ARG A 244 -11.35 8.60 -17.78
CA ARG A 244 -11.25 9.20 -19.13
C ARG A 244 -10.67 10.59 -19.14
N LEU A 245 -10.86 11.35 -18.07
CA LEU A 245 -10.48 12.77 -18.02
C LEU A 245 -9.90 13.15 -16.66
N ARG A 246 -8.75 13.82 -16.69
CA ARG A 246 -8.22 14.58 -15.56
C ARG A 246 -8.04 16.03 -15.96
N LEU A 247 -8.56 16.93 -15.13
CA LEU A 247 -8.32 18.36 -15.21
C LEU A 247 -7.56 18.76 -13.94
N MET A 248 -6.48 19.52 -14.08
CA MET A 248 -5.72 20.01 -12.93
C MET A 248 -5.29 21.46 -13.16
N MET A 249 -5.36 22.25 -12.09
CA MET A 249 -4.88 23.64 -12.09
C MET A 249 -4.19 23.95 -10.76
N THR A 250 -3.03 24.59 -10.83
CA THR A 250 -2.23 24.95 -9.65
C THR A 250 -1.69 26.37 -9.84
N TYR A 251 -1.71 27.12 -8.74
CA TYR A 251 -1.09 28.45 -8.65
C TYR A 251 -0.19 28.50 -7.41
N ALA A 252 1.00 29.07 -7.55
CA ALA A 252 1.85 29.42 -6.44
C ALA A 252 2.44 30.83 -6.64
N SER A 253 2.41 31.64 -5.59
CA SER A 253 2.97 32.99 -5.62
C SER A 253 4.50 32.98 -5.63
N GLY A 254 5.12 31.91 -5.15
CA GLY A 254 6.50 31.92 -4.68
C GLY A 254 6.69 32.85 -3.50
N PRO A 255 7.93 33.03 -3.00
CA PRO A 255 8.23 33.99 -1.92
C PRO A 255 7.96 35.41 -2.37
N LEU A 256 7.19 36.16 -1.58
CA LEU A 256 6.87 37.57 -1.77
C LEU A 256 7.78 38.44 -0.86
N ASP A 257 8.01 39.70 -1.24
CA ASP A 257 8.86 40.64 -0.49
C ASP A 257 8.42 40.86 0.96
N ASN A 258 7.13 40.71 1.24
CA ASN A 258 6.57 40.82 2.56
C ASN A 258 6.69 39.51 3.38
N GLY A 259 7.40 38.49 2.88
CA GLY A 259 7.66 37.21 3.52
C GLY A 259 6.50 36.20 3.47
N TRP A 260 5.44 36.49 2.73
CA TRP A 260 4.36 35.52 2.48
C TRP A 260 4.65 34.65 1.25
N SER A 261 4.13 33.42 1.26
CA SER A 261 4.00 32.54 0.11
C SER A 261 2.65 31.84 0.15
N TYR A 262 2.01 31.71 -1.01
CA TYR A 262 0.70 31.05 -1.12
C TYR A 262 0.74 30.03 -2.25
N ALA A 263 0.06 28.91 -2.07
CA ALA A 263 -0.13 27.93 -3.14
C ALA A 263 -1.54 27.32 -3.07
N PHE A 264 -2.13 27.09 -4.24
CA PHE A 264 -3.44 26.48 -4.40
C PHE A 264 -3.38 25.46 -5.53
N SER A 265 -4.04 24.32 -5.36
CA SER A 265 -4.19 23.32 -6.42
C SER A 265 -5.58 22.70 -6.35
N ALA A 266 -6.15 22.42 -7.52
CA ALA A 266 -7.40 21.70 -7.65
C ALA A 266 -7.34 20.76 -8.84
N SER A 267 -7.93 19.58 -8.72
CA SER A 267 -8.07 18.65 -9.83
C SER A 267 -9.41 17.91 -9.79
N ALA A 268 -9.82 17.44 -10.97
CA ALA A 268 -10.97 16.55 -11.14
C ALA A 268 -10.54 15.35 -11.99
N ARG A 269 -10.95 14.14 -11.58
CA ARG A 269 -10.75 12.90 -12.32
C ARG A 269 -12.10 12.25 -12.53
N LEU A 270 -12.49 12.05 -13.78
CA LEU A 270 -13.85 11.69 -14.17
C LEU A 270 -13.84 10.60 -15.26
N GLY A 271 -14.81 9.71 -15.21
CA GLY A 271 -15.09 8.74 -16.24
C GLY A 271 -14.76 7.30 -15.87
N GLY A 272 -15.12 6.39 -16.78
CA GLY A 272 -14.93 4.96 -16.62
C GLY A 272 -13.57 4.48 -17.13
N ASN A 273 -13.31 3.21 -16.87
CA ASN A 273 -12.26 2.41 -17.45
C ASN A 273 -12.76 1.86 -18.81
N ASP A 274 -11.93 1.89 -19.84
CA ASP A 274 -12.30 1.39 -21.18
C ASP A 274 -12.11 -0.13 -21.33
N TRP A 275 -11.50 -0.77 -20.33
CA TRP A 275 -11.21 -2.20 -20.31
C TRP A 275 -12.16 -2.98 -19.39
N ILE A 276 -12.58 -2.38 -18.27
CA ILE A 276 -13.28 -3.09 -17.20
C ILE A 276 -14.62 -2.38 -16.94
N ASP A 277 -15.69 -3.02 -17.35
CA ASP A 277 -17.03 -2.49 -17.15
C ASP A 277 -17.37 -2.36 -15.66
N GLY A 278 -18.15 -1.32 -15.34
CA GLY A 278 -18.53 -1.00 -13.96
C GLY A 278 -17.46 -0.29 -13.15
N VAL A 279 -16.19 -0.26 -13.59
CA VAL A 279 -15.13 0.52 -12.96
C VAL A 279 -15.19 1.97 -13.45
N TYR A 280 -15.25 2.90 -12.52
CA TYR A 280 -15.29 4.33 -12.81
C TYR A 280 -14.60 5.13 -11.71
N TYR A 281 -14.21 6.34 -12.06
CA TYR A 281 -13.65 7.33 -11.15
C TYR A 281 -14.49 8.61 -11.16
N ARG A 282 -14.77 9.13 -9.98
CA ARG A 282 -15.35 10.46 -9.77
C ARG A 282 -14.68 11.05 -8.54
N SER A 283 -13.61 11.80 -8.74
CA SER A 283 -12.81 12.33 -7.65
C SER A 283 -12.45 13.78 -7.90
N PHE A 284 -12.46 14.57 -6.83
CA PHE A 284 -12.03 15.97 -6.82
C PHE A 284 -10.95 16.10 -5.75
N ALA A 285 -9.84 16.75 -6.10
CA ALA A 285 -8.79 17.02 -5.14
C ALA A 285 -8.63 18.52 -4.97
N TYR A 286 -8.33 18.96 -3.76
CA TYR A 286 -8.04 20.37 -3.47
C TYR A 286 -6.93 20.50 -2.45
N TYR A 287 -6.16 21.57 -2.62
CA TYR A 287 -5.03 21.91 -1.78
C TYR A 287 -4.93 23.42 -1.64
N ALA A 288 -4.65 23.90 -0.45
CA ALA A 288 -4.33 25.28 -0.14
C ALA A 288 -3.21 25.34 0.90
N SER A 289 -2.22 26.19 0.68
CA SER A 289 -1.15 26.42 1.66
C SER A 289 -0.78 27.87 1.73
N ALA A 290 -0.47 28.32 2.92
CA ALA A 290 0.06 29.65 3.21
C ALA A 290 1.29 29.52 4.12
N GLU A 291 2.31 30.33 3.84
CA GLU A 291 3.55 30.35 4.60
C GLU A 291 3.92 31.81 4.89
N LYS A 292 4.36 32.05 6.13
CA LYS A 292 4.90 33.35 6.56
C LYS A 292 6.30 33.15 7.10
N LYS A 293 7.27 33.73 6.39
CA LYS A 293 8.63 33.96 6.89
C LYS A 293 8.62 35.31 7.63
N PHE A 294 8.71 35.30 8.95
CA PHE A 294 8.73 36.51 9.78
C PHE A 294 10.07 37.21 9.65
N ASN A 295 11.14 36.41 9.64
CA ASN A 295 12.54 36.78 9.45
C ASN A 295 13.33 35.52 9.07
N ASP A 296 14.64 35.58 9.02
CA ASP A 296 15.49 34.43 8.67
C ASP A 296 15.48 33.33 9.73
N VAL A 297 15.05 33.62 10.94
CA VAL A 297 15.01 32.69 12.07
C VAL A 297 13.68 31.99 12.19
N HIS A 298 12.55 32.65 11.89
CA HIS A 298 11.21 32.19 12.21
C HIS A 298 10.34 32.08 10.96
N LYS A 299 9.79 30.89 10.71
CA LYS A 299 8.85 30.61 9.62
C LYS A 299 7.68 29.77 10.13
N LEU A 300 6.47 30.12 9.72
CA LEU A 300 5.23 29.39 10.01
C LEU A 300 4.54 29.04 8.71
N SER A 301 4.16 27.78 8.55
CA SER A 301 3.51 27.27 7.35
C SER A 301 2.23 26.52 7.75
N ALA A 302 1.15 26.70 6.98
CA ALA A 302 -0.07 25.94 7.12
C ALA A 302 -0.47 25.35 5.77
N ALA A 303 -1.01 24.13 5.76
CA ALA A 303 -1.58 23.52 4.56
C ALA A 303 -2.84 22.74 4.91
N PHE A 304 -3.77 22.73 3.95
CA PHE A 304 -5.01 21.99 3.99
C PHE A 304 -5.27 21.30 2.66
N MET A 305 -5.59 19.99 2.70
CA MET A 305 -5.81 19.23 1.47
C MET A 305 -6.78 18.09 1.69
N ALA A 306 -7.45 17.66 0.62
CA ALA A 306 -8.22 16.43 0.57
C ALA A 306 -8.46 15.97 -0.87
N THR A 307 -8.81 14.69 -1.01
CA THR A 307 -9.19 14.08 -2.27
C THR A 307 -10.52 13.32 -2.11
N PRO A 308 -11.66 14.03 -1.98
CA PRO A 308 -12.95 13.37 -1.96
C PRO A 308 -13.21 12.64 -3.28
N GLY A 309 -13.75 11.43 -3.18
CA GLY A 309 -14.00 10.66 -4.39
C GLY A 309 -14.87 9.44 -4.21
N GLN A 310 -15.29 8.92 -5.36
CA GLN A 310 -15.97 7.64 -5.50
C GLN A 310 -15.28 6.83 -6.60
N ARG A 311 -15.15 5.52 -6.38
CA ARG A 311 -14.62 4.58 -7.35
C ARG A 311 -15.42 3.29 -7.35
N GLY A 312 -15.86 2.83 -8.52
CA GLY A 312 -16.41 1.48 -8.70
C GLY A 312 -15.27 0.46 -8.69
N ALA A 313 -15.42 -0.61 -7.91
CA ALA A 313 -14.39 -1.63 -7.77
C ALA A 313 -14.53 -2.75 -8.80
N GLN A 314 -13.39 -3.36 -9.13
CA GLN A 314 -13.28 -4.63 -9.84
C GLN A 314 -13.20 -5.77 -8.83
N ASN A 315 -13.70 -6.95 -9.17
CA ASN A 315 -13.50 -8.19 -8.45
C ASN A 315 -12.62 -9.16 -9.26
N ALA A 316 -11.81 -9.96 -8.58
CA ALA A 316 -11.12 -11.09 -9.23
C ALA A 316 -12.11 -12.22 -9.48
N SER A 317 -11.96 -12.94 -10.60
CA SER A 317 -12.76 -14.10 -10.92
C SER A 317 -11.88 -15.34 -11.19
N THR A 318 -12.48 -16.52 -11.21
CA THR A 318 -11.78 -17.76 -11.55
C THR A 318 -11.48 -17.82 -13.04
N GLN A 319 -10.53 -18.69 -13.43
CA GLN A 319 -10.21 -18.90 -14.84
C GLN A 319 -11.43 -19.42 -15.62
N GLU A 320 -12.22 -20.31 -15.03
CA GLU A 320 -13.48 -20.80 -15.62
C GLU A 320 -14.40 -19.66 -16.04
N VAL A 321 -14.60 -18.67 -15.17
CA VAL A 321 -15.46 -17.51 -15.48
C VAL A 321 -14.91 -16.70 -16.64
N TYR A 322 -13.61 -16.44 -16.67
CA TYR A 322 -12.98 -15.70 -17.77
C TYR A 322 -13.06 -16.45 -19.10
N ASP A 323 -12.90 -17.78 -19.08
CA ASP A 323 -12.98 -18.63 -20.27
C ASP A 323 -14.41 -18.68 -20.81
N LEU A 324 -15.41 -18.80 -19.93
CA LEU A 324 -16.84 -18.82 -20.30
C LEU A 324 -17.29 -17.47 -20.89
N VAL A 325 -16.82 -16.37 -20.38
CA VAL A 325 -17.11 -15.02 -20.90
C VAL A 325 -16.28 -14.72 -22.15
N GLY A 326 -15.09 -15.32 -22.28
CA GLY A 326 -14.12 -15.02 -23.32
C GLY A 326 -13.40 -13.68 -23.13
N ASP A 327 -13.43 -13.12 -21.89
CA ASP A 327 -12.80 -11.85 -21.56
C ASP A 327 -12.21 -11.87 -20.15
N ASN A 328 -10.89 -11.71 -20.07
CA ASN A 328 -10.13 -11.61 -18.81
C ASN A 328 -10.40 -10.31 -18.02
N MET A 329 -11.16 -9.38 -18.60
CA MET A 329 -11.53 -8.10 -17.97
C MET A 329 -12.94 -8.13 -17.37
N TYR A 330 -13.61 -9.28 -17.36
CA TYR A 330 -14.92 -9.42 -16.74
C TYR A 330 -14.91 -8.95 -15.27
N ASN A 331 -15.99 -8.29 -14.86
CA ASN A 331 -16.19 -7.78 -13.51
C ASN A 331 -17.59 -8.15 -13.00
N SER A 332 -17.66 -8.95 -11.95
CA SER A 332 -18.92 -9.43 -11.37
C SER A 332 -19.63 -8.42 -10.47
N ASN A 333 -19.04 -7.26 -10.19
CA ASN A 333 -19.56 -6.31 -9.21
C ASN A 333 -20.68 -5.39 -9.72
N TRP A 334 -21.00 -5.39 -10.99
CA TRP A 334 -21.94 -4.44 -11.58
C TRP A 334 -23.09 -5.09 -12.33
N GLY A 335 -24.10 -4.30 -12.62
CA GLY A 335 -25.24 -4.66 -13.47
C GLY A 335 -26.08 -3.44 -13.78
N TYR A 336 -27.10 -3.59 -14.65
CA TYR A 336 -28.01 -2.50 -14.98
C TYR A 336 -29.17 -2.38 -14.00
N GLN A 337 -29.41 -1.15 -13.56
CA GLN A 337 -30.60 -0.77 -12.83
C GLN A 337 -31.31 0.36 -13.60
N ASN A 338 -32.52 0.13 -14.07
CA ASN A 338 -33.31 1.09 -14.87
C ASN A 338 -32.48 1.67 -16.04
N GLY A 339 -31.75 0.83 -16.76
CA GLY A 339 -30.90 1.19 -17.89
C GLY A 339 -29.62 1.96 -17.55
N LYS A 340 -29.29 2.10 -16.26
CA LYS A 340 -28.06 2.71 -15.81
C LYS A 340 -27.14 1.68 -15.14
N MET A 341 -25.86 1.73 -15.50
CA MET A 341 -24.82 0.92 -14.84
C MET A 341 -24.73 1.26 -13.35
N ARG A 342 -24.85 0.24 -12.49
CA ARG A 342 -24.68 0.34 -11.05
C ARG A 342 -23.70 -0.71 -10.58
N ASN A 343 -22.60 -0.26 -9.95
CA ASN A 343 -21.66 -1.14 -9.29
C ASN A 343 -22.11 -1.37 -7.83
N ALA A 344 -22.11 -2.60 -7.37
CA ALA A 344 -22.48 -2.97 -6.00
C ALA A 344 -21.36 -2.58 -5.01
N ARG A 345 -20.12 -2.56 -5.47
CA ARG A 345 -18.92 -2.25 -4.68
C ARG A 345 -18.36 -0.89 -5.07
N VAL A 346 -18.69 0.14 -4.31
CA VAL A 346 -18.24 1.51 -4.55
C VAL A 346 -17.47 2.01 -3.34
N ARG A 347 -16.19 2.33 -3.52
CA ARG A 347 -15.39 3.00 -2.50
C ARG A 347 -15.71 4.49 -2.50
N LYS A 348 -15.89 5.05 -1.31
CA LYS A 348 -16.17 6.47 -1.07
C LYS A 348 -15.22 6.99 -0.01
N THR A 349 -14.47 8.03 -0.34
CA THR A 349 -13.48 8.60 0.57
C THR A 349 -13.60 10.11 0.65
N HIS A 350 -13.43 10.65 1.84
CA HIS A 350 -13.22 12.08 2.08
C HIS A 350 -12.52 12.25 3.44
N GLU A 351 -11.21 12.33 3.42
CA GLU A 351 -10.37 12.43 4.61
C GLU A 351 -9.46 13.67 4.52
N PRO A 352 -9.96 14.86 4.90
CA PRO A 352 -9.17 16.08 4.93
C PRO A 352 -7.97 15.98 5.86
N ILE A 353 -6.88 16.63 5.44
CA ILE A 353 -5.63 16.78 6.19
C ILE A 353 -5.40 18.27 6.41
N ALA A 354 -5.23 18.66 7.67
CA ALA A 354 -4.80 19.98 8.07
C ALA A 354 -3.45 19.89 8.78
N LEU A 355 -2.48 20.70 8.40
CA LEU A 355 -1.18 20.74 9.04
C LEU A 355 -0.72 22.17 9.36
N LEU A 356 0.05 22.30 10.43
CA LEU A 356 0.72 23.51 10.85
C LEU A 356 2.18 23.16 11.16
N ARG A 357 3.12 23.83 10.50
CA ARG A 357 4.56 23.65 10.69
C ARG A 357 5.22 24.95 11.11
N TYR A 358 6.02 24.86 12.15
CA TYR A 358 6.91 25.94 12.58
C TYR A 358 8.37 25.52 12.36
N ASP A 359 9.13 26.34 11.64
CA ASP A 359 10.57 26.17 11.41
C ASP A 359 11.34 27.27 12.16
N PHE A 360 12.38 26.85 12.90
CA PHE A 360 13.27 27.68 13.68
C PHE A 360 14.72 27.48 13.21
N THR A 361 15.32 28.54 12.65
CA THR A 361 16.66 28.53 12.04
C THR A 361 17.49 29.69 12.59
N PRO A 362 17.97 29.62 13.85
CA PRO A 362 18.70 30.72 14.49
C PRO A 362 20.10 30.93 13.89
N SER A 363 20.66 29.92 13.22
CA SER A 363 21.95 29.99 12.53
C SER A 363 21.99 29.00 11.38
N ASP A 364 22.99 29.08 10.52
CA ASP A 364 23.23 28.12 9.44
C ASP A 364 23.53 26.70 9.96
N ASP A 365 24.08 26.64 11.20
CA ASP A 365 24.46 25.37 11.82
C ASP A 365 23.34 24.70 12.62
N PHE A 366 22.29 25.43 12.96
CA PHE A 366 21.16 24.86 13.71
C PHE A 366 19.83 25.15 13.04
N LYS A 367 19.08 24.07 12.78
CA LYS A 367 17.71 24.11 12.23
C LYS A 367 16.83 23.16 13.02
N ALA A 368 15.63 23.60 13.35
CA ALA A 368 14.62 22.76 13.99
C ALA A 368 13.25 23.03 13.38
N GLY A 369 12.40 22.04 13.39
CA GLY A 369 11.02 22.17 12.92
C GLY A 369 10.08 21.30 13.73
N VAL A 370 8.86 21.78 13.92
CA VAL A 370 7.77 21.02 14.56
C VAL A 370 6.54 21.12 13.66
N THR A 371 5.91 19.99 13.41
CA THR A 371 4.68 19.90 12.60
C THR A 371 3.59 19.22 13.42
N ALA A 372 2.45 19.88 13.54
CA ALA A 372 1.21 19.29 14.01
C ALA A 372 0.30 19.00 12.81
N LEU A 373 -0.26 17.79 12.74
CA LEU A 373 -1.12 17.36 11.67
C LEU A 373 -2.37 16.69 12.23
N PHE A 374 -3.52 17.04 11.66
CA PHE A 374 -4.79 16.43 11.98
C PHE A 374 -5.45 15.92 10.69
N ARG A 375 -5.77 14.61 10.66
CA ARG A 375 -6.56 13.94 9.62
C ARG A 375 -7.88 13.48 10.21
N PHE A 376 -8.95 13.71 9.49
CA PHE A 376 -10.29 13.30 9.91
C PHE A 376 -11.17 13.04 8.69
N GLY A 377 -12.24 12.30 8.85
CA GLY A 377 -13.20 12.16 7.77
C GLY A 377 -13.79 10.79 7.61
N LYS A 378 -14.19 10.49 6.39
CA LYS A 378 -15.00 9.34 6.03
C LYS A 378 -14.31 8.50 4.99
N ASN A 379 -14.17 7.20 5.27
CA ASN A 379 -13.71 6.20 4.33
C ASN A 379 -14.64 4.99 4.41
N GLY A 380 -15.16 4.55 3.28
CA GLY A 380 -16.04 3.41 3.26
C GLY A 380 -16.21 2.81 1.88
N TYR A 381 -16.75 1.61 1.84
CA TYR A 381 -17.13 0.95 0.60
C TYR A 381 -18.46 0.23 0.75
N THR A 382 -19.22 0.21 -0.35
CA THR A 382 -20.51 -0.49 -0.40
C THR A 382 -20.31 -1.96 -0.74
N ALA A 383 -21.21 -2.81 -0.28
CA ALA A 383 -21.32 -4.21 -0.69
C ALA A 383 -22.81 -4.65 -0.65
N LEU A 384 -23.12 -5.79 -1.25
CA LEU A 384 -24.41 -6.43 -1.06
C LEU A 384 -24.37 -7.24 0.24
N ASP A 385 -25.44 -7.15 1.03
CA ASP A 385 -25.69 -7.99 2.21
C ASP A 385 -27.07 -8.63 2.06
N TRP A 386 -27.26 -9.87 2.54
CA TRP A 386 -28.52 -10.58 2.37
C TRP A 386 -28.81 -11.52 3.53
N HIS A 387 -30.09 -11.79 3.70
CA HIS A 387 -30.62 -12.66 4.72
C HIS A 387 -31.69 -13.58 4.16
N ASP A 388 -31.59 -14.88 4.43
CA ASP A 388 -32.54 -15.90 3.95
C ASP A 388 -32.85 -15.78 2.45
N ALA A 389 -31.80 -15.64 1.65
CA ALA A 389 -31.87 -15.51 0.20
C ALA A 389 -30.61 -16.08 -0.47
N ALA A 390 -30.70 -16.38 -1.75
CA ALA A 390 -29.58 -16.87 -2.53
C ALA A 390 -28.47 -15.81 -2.68
N ASP A 391 -27.23 -16.25 -2.80
CA ASP A 391 -26.10 -15.36 -3.05
C ASP A 391 -26.35 -14.52 -4.31
N PRO A 392 -26.31 -13.19 -4.24
CA PRO A 392 -26.62 -12.31 -5.35
C PRO A 392 -25.47 -12.13 -6.34
N ARG A 393 -24.27 -12.65 -6.04
CA ARG A 393 -23.10 -12.48 -6.88
C ARG A 393 -23.20 -13.38 -8.12
N PRO A 394 -23.01 -12.84 -9.33
CA PRO A 394 -23.07 -13.64 -10.55
C PRO A 394 -22.07 -14.80 -10.54
N ASP A 395 -20.81 -14.52 -10.17
CA ASP A 395 -19.68 -15.46 -10.13
C ASP A 395 -19.62 -16.32 -8.85
N TYR A 396 -20.74 -16.48 -8.15
CA TYR A 396 -20.82 -17.42 -7.04
C TYR A 396 -20.67 -18.85 -7.59
N TYR A 397 -19.76 -19.63 -7.03
CA TYR A 397 -19.35 -20.93 -7.58
C TYR A 397 -20.50 -21.89 -7.89
N ARG A 398 -21.64 -21.82 -7.15
CA ARG A 398 -22.83 -22.64 -7.43
C ARG A 398 -23.60 -22.24 -8.69
N ASN A 399 -23.22 -21.13 -9.33
CA ASN A 399 -23.77 -20.70 -10.62
C ASN A 399 -22.91 -21.16 -11.81
N LEU A 400 -21.77 -21.80 -11.54
CA LEU A 400 -20.79 -22.20 -12.56
C LEU A 400 -21.04 -23.64 -13.06
N PRO A 401 -20.76 -23.96 -14.33
CA PRO A 401 -20.85 -25.32 -14.86
C PRO A 401 -20.07 -26.34 -14.04
N SER A 402 -18.85 -26.01 -13.59
CA SER A 402 -17.99 -26.88 -12.77
C SER A 402 -18.70 -27.43 -11.54
N TYR A 403 -19.57 -26.62 -10.91
CA TYR A 403 -20.35 -27.08 -9.77
C TYR A 403 -21.24 -28.26 -10.06
N PHE A 404 -21.82 -28.35 -11.27
CA PHE A 404 -22.73 -29.39 -11.68
C PHE A 404 -22.04 -30.59 -12.34
N TYR A 405 -20.77 -30.46 -12.77
CA TYR A 405 -19.96 -31.55 -13.31
C TYR A 405 -19.27 -32.42 -12.24
N MET A 406 -19.36 -32.03 -10.97
CA MET A 406 -18.74 -32.80 -9.89
C MET A 406 -19.37 -34.18 -9.79
N GLU A 407 -18.54 -35.22 -9.68
CA GLU A 407 -18.94 -36.63 -9.53
C GLU A 407 -19.50 -36.92 -8.12
N GLU A 408 -20.58 -36.26 -7.75
CA GLU A 408 -21.21 -36.48 -6.44
C GLU A 408 -22.59 -37.13 -6.55
N SER A 409 -22.97 -37.88 -5.54
CA SER A 409 -24.29 -38.46 -5.39
C SER A 409 -25.42 -37.46 -5.09
N ASP A 410 -25.10 -36.21 -4.86
CA ASP A 410 -26.08 -35.17 -4.65
C ASP A 410 -26.80 -34.85 -5.95
N TYR A 411 -28.13 -34.92 -5.93
CA TYR A 411 -29.00 -34.63 -7.09
C TYR A 411 -28.80 -33.24 -7.68
N ASN A 412 -28.36 -32.27 -6.90
CA ASN A 412 -28.08 -30.91 -7.36
C ASN A 412 -26.69 -30.74 -7.99
N ARG A 413 -25.77 -31.64 -7.69
CA ARG A 413 -24.46 -31.77 -8.29
C ARG A 413 -24.51 -32.99 -9.25
N ASN A 414 -23.65 -33.11 -10.20
CA ASN A 414 -23.72 -34.12 -11.26
C ASN A 414 -25.04 -34.10 -12.06
N ASN A 415 -25.40 -32.90 -12.50
CA ASN A 415 -26.59 -32.71 -13.33
C ASN A 415 -26.18 -32.07 -14.66
N GLN A 416 -25.96 -32.89 -15.67
CA GLN A 416 -25.50 -32.46 -17.00
C GLN A 416 -26.41 -31.37 -17.61
N PHE A 417 -27.73 -31.50 -17.49
CA PHE A 417 -28.64 -30.49 -18.00
C PHE A 417 -28.45 -29.11 -17.33
N LYS A 418 -28.23 -29.09 -16.04
CA LYS A 418 -27.95 -27.80 -15.30
C LYS A 418 -26.57 -27.26 -15.67
N ALA A 419 -25.59 -28.14 -15.89
CA ALA A 419 -24.26 -27.72 -16.31
C ALA A 419 -24.31 -27.11 -17.73
N ASP A 420 -24.94 -27.77 -18.66
CA ASP A 420 -25.12 -27.27 -20.04
C ASP A 420 -25.91 -25.95 -20.06
N TRP A 421 -26.94 -25.84 -19.22
CA TRP A 421 -27.70 -24.60 -19.09
C TRP A 421 -26.85 -23.45 -18.47
N ALA A 422 -26.06 -23.74 -17.47
CA ALA A 422 -25.15 -22.77 -16.86
C ALA A 422 -24.09 -22.33 -17.88
N GLU A 423 -23.49 -23.25 -18.61
CA GLU A 423 -22.52 -22.95 -19.67
C GLU A 423 -23.13 -22.07 -20.77
N ASP A 424 -24.34 -22.40 -21.23
CA ASP A 424 -25.07 -21.60 -22.21
C ASP A 424 -25.40 -20.19 -21.69
N LEU A 425 -25.81 -20.06 -20.41
CA LEU A 425 -26.06 -18.79 -19.77
C LEU A 425 -24.78 -17.93 -19.70
N TRP A 426 -23.66 -18.50 -19.29
CA TRP A 426 -22.39 -17.79 -19.18
C TRP A 426 -21.85 -17.39 -20.57
N THR A 427 -21.82 -18.28 -21.56
CA THR A 427 -21.24 -18.01 -22.87
C THR A 427 -22.04 -17.02 -23.71
N ARG A 428 -23.34 -16.94 -23.51
CA ARG A 428 -24.23 -16.02 -24.25
C ARG A 428 -24.78 -14.89 -23.38
N GLY A 429 -24.75 -15.04 -22.08
CA GLY A 429 -25.38 -14.13 -21.18
C GLY A 429 -24.65 -12.80 -21.03
N TYR A 430 -23.36 -12.75 -21.34
CA TYR A 430 -22.57 -11.50 -21.25
C TYR A 430 -23.12 -10.43 -22.20
N ASP A 431 -23.34 -10.77 -23.45
CA ASP A 431 -23.90 -9.83 -24.45
C ASP A 431 -25.35 -9.44 -24.18
N GLN A 432 -26.06 -10.20 -23.32
CA GLN A 432 -27.43 -9.95 -22.92
C GLN A 432 -27.56 -9.38 -21.49
N ASP A 433 -26.45 -9.02 -20.87
CA ASP A 433 -26.39 -8.54 -19.47
C ASP A 433 -27.01 -9.50 -18.43
N LEU A 434 -27.05 -10.80 -18.73
CA LEU A 434 -27.69 -11.82 -17.87
C LEU A 434 -26.78 -12.30 -16.74
N ILE A 435 -25.46 -12.19 -16.91
CA ILE A 435 -24.44 -12.64 -15.95
C ILE A 435 -23.81 -11.48 -15.16
N HIS A 436 -24.60 -10.46 -14.91
CA HIS A 436 -24.26 -9.32 -14.06
C HIS A 436 -25.14 -9.29 -12.81
N VAL A 437 -24.87 -8.36 -11.89
CA VAL A 437 -25.74 -8.18 -10.72
C VAL A 437 -27.17 -7.86 -11.18
N ASN A 438 -28.09 -8.77 -10.94
CA ASN A 438 -29.49 -8.60 -11.33
C ASN A 438 -30.26 -7.73 -10.32
N TRP A 439 -30.07 -6.42 -10.39
CA TRP A 439 -30.75 -5.46 -9.52
C TRP A 439 -32.25 -5.60 -9.52
N THR A 440 -32.87 -5.84 -10.68
CA THR A 440 -34.32 -6.01 -10.80
C THR A 440 -34.81 -7.19 -9.97
N ARG A 441 -34.09 -8.32 -10.00
CA ARG A 441 -34.41 -9.51 -9.18
C ARG A 441 -34.32 -9.17 -7.69
N LEU A 442 -33.27 -8.46 -7.25
CA LEU A 442 -33.09 -8.10 -5.86
C LEU A 442 -34.27 -7.25 -5.36
N TYR A 443 -34.68 -6.25 -6.13
CA TYR A 443 -35.85 -5.43 -5.81
C TYR A 443 -37.14 -6.26 -5.79
N ASN A 444 -37.37 -7.12 -6.76
CA ASN A 444 -38.57 -7.96 -6.85
C ASN A 444 -38.70 -8.91 -5.64
N VAL A 445 -37.58 -9.51 -5.21
CA VAL A 445 -37.58 -10.38 -4.02
C VAL A 445 -38.01 -9.60 -2.79
N ASN A 446 -37.46 -8.40 -2.56
CA ASN A 446 -37.82 -7.57 -1.42
C ASN A 446 -39.27 -7.11 -1.46
N GLN A 447 -39.78 -6.68 -2.62
CA GLN A 447 -41.14 -6.18 -2.81
C GLN A 447 -42.23 -7.27 -2.72
N ASN A 448 -41.85 -8.53 -2.80
CA ASN A 448 -42.73 -9.68 -2.61
C ASN A 448 -42.61 -10.36 -1.24
N ASN A 449 -41.77 -9.83 -0.33
CA ASN A 449 -41.53 -10.40 1.00
C ASN A 449 -42.27 -9.58 2.09
N LEU A 450 -43.57 -9.86 2.25
CA LEU A 450 -44.38 -9.24 3.29
C LEU A 450 -44.25 -9.96 4.64
N ASP A 451 -44.14 -9.20 5.70
CA ASP A 451 -44.22 -9.71 7.06
C ASP A 451 -45.72 -9.88 7.50
N ALA A 452 -45.95 -10.42 8.69
CA ALA A 452 -47.27 -10.64 9.24
C ALA A 452 -48.10 -9.34 9.41
N ASN A 453 -47.46 -8.17 9.40
CA ASN A 453 -48.07 -6.85 9.53
C ASN A 453 -48.26 -6.16 8.18
N GLY A 454 -47.94 -6.82 7.07
CA GLY A 454 -48.02 -6.28 5.73
C GLY A 454 -46.91 -5.32 5.33
N ARG A 455 -45.78 -5.27 6.08
CA ARG A 455 -44.60 -4.47 5.75
C ARG A 455 -43.62 -5.30 4.90
N LEU A 456 -42.94 -4.62 3.99
CA LEU A 456 -41.92 -5.25 3.13
C LEU A 456 -40.60 -5.42 3.89
N ARG A 457 -40.26 -6.67 4.25
CA ARG A 457 -38.97 -6.98 4.85
C ARG A 457 -37.96 -7.23 3.75
N SER A 458 -36.87 -6.43 3.70
CA SER A 458 -35.77 -6.67 2.76
C SER A 458 -35.07 -7.99 3.07
N LYS A 459 -34.83 -8.79 2.03
CA LYS A 459 -33.91 -9.95 2.04
C LYS A 459 -32.54 -9.59 1.50
N TYR A 460 -32.48 -8.65 0.56
CA TYR A 460 -31.27 -8.09 0.00
C TYR A 460 -31.19 -6.61 0.35
N VAL A 461 -30.01 -6.16 0.76
CA VAL A 461 -29.71 -4.76 1.03
C VAL A 461 -28.34 -4.38 0.49
N GLN A 462 -28.10 -3.08 0.34
CA GLN A 462 -26.75 -2.58 0.14
C GLN A 462 -26.26 -1.97 1.45
N GLU A 463 -25.16 -2.50 1.96
CA GLU A 463 -24.43 -1.94 3.10
C GLU A 463 -23.35 -0.97 2.66
N GLU A 464 -22.91 -0.10 3.56
CA GLU A 464 -21.67 0.66 3.44
C GLU A 464 -20.84 0.42 4.70
N ARG A 465 -19.68 -0.24 4.53
CA ARG A 465 -18.71 -0.48 5.61
C ARG A 465 -17.83 0.75 5.74
N ARG A 466 -17.71 1.25 6.96
CA ARG A 466 -17.08 2.53 7.28
C ARG A 466 -15.86 2.33 8.18
N VAL A 467 -14.82 3.12 7.88
CA VAL A 467 -13.58 3.23 8.66
C VAL A 467 -13.27 4.72 8.78
N ASP A 468 -13.91 5.38 9.74
CA ASP A 468 -13.87 6.84 9.90
C ASP A 468 -12.79 7.24 10.90
N GLN A 469 -11.70 7.81 10.40
CA GLN A 469 -10.51 8.11 11.21
C GLN A 469 -10.52 9.51 11.82
N ARG A 470 -9.92 9.59 13.02
CA ARG A 470 -9.47 10.85 13.66
C ARG A 470 -8.04 10.63 14.12
N ASP A 471 -7.10 11.26 13.42
CA ASP A 471 -5.69 11.01 13.57
C ASP A 471 -4.97 12.33 13.86
N PHE A 472 -4.44 12.47 15.07
CA PHE A 472 -3.62 13.60 15.47
C PHE A 472 -2.17 13.18 15.58
N ASN A 473 -1.31 13.91 14.88
CA ASN A 473 0.13 13.64 14.84
C ASN A 473 0.92 14.90 15.20
N LEU A 474 1.97 14.71 15.95
CA LEU A 474 2.96 15.74 16.29
C LEU A 474 4.35 15.18 16.02
N SER A 475 5.09 15.82 15.12
CA SER A 475 6.45 15.43 14.78
C SER A 475 7.38 16.62 14.88
N GLY A 476 8.56 16.39 15.38
CA GLY A 476 9.61 17.42 15.46
C GLY A 476 10.95 16.85 15.07
N ASN A 477 11.78 17.69 14.45
CA ASN A 477 13.15 17.33 14.12
C ASN A 477 14.08 18.52 14.30
N PHE A 478 15.32 18.25 14.61
CA PHE A 478 16.39 19.24 14.60
C PHE A 478 17.62 18.68 13.89
N LYS A 479 18.43 19.60 13.37
CA LYS A 479 19.72 19.33 12.78
C LYS A 479 20.72 20.34 13.31
N TRP A 480 21.81 19.84 13.85
CA TRP A 480 22.88 20.65 14.40
C TRP A 480 24.23 20.20 13.86
N ARG A 481 24.89 21.09 13.12
CA ARG A 481 26.25 20.91 12.69
C ARG A 481 27.18 21.38 13.84
N ALA A 482 27.66 20.40 14.63
CA ALA A 482 28.47 20.67 15.79
C ALA A 482 29.89 21.20 15.43
N ASP A 483 30.45 20.71 14.34
CA ASP A 483 31.64 21.18 13.69
C ASP A 483 31.69 20.84 12.19
N ARG A 484 32.83 21.02 11.53
CA ARG A 484 33.03 20.75 10.10
C ARG A 484 32.79 19.29 9.70
N ASN A 485 32.99 18.37 10.64
CA ASN A 485 32.96 16.94 10.38
C ASN A 485 31.72 16.27 10.98
N PHE A 486 31.13 16.83 12.04
CA PHE A 486 30.05 16.21 12.79
C PHE A 486 28.72 16.95 12.63
N THR A 487 27.69 16.20 12.24
CA THR A 487 26.31 16.70 12.25
C THR A 487 25.45 15.76 13.09
N LEU A 488 24.75 16.32 14.07
CA LEU A 488 23.74 15.64 14.87
C LEU A 488 22.35 16.00 14.35
N THR A 489 21.56 14.99 14.02
CA THR A 489 20.16 15.14 13.66
C THR A 489 19.34 14.31 14.63
N GLY A 490 18.16 14.76 14.99
CA GLY A 490 17.28 13.98 15.85
C GLY A 490 15.86 14.49 15.81
N GLY A 491 14.96 13.74 16.38
CA GLY A 491 13.56 14.12 16.39
C GLY A 491 12.67 13.17 17.17
N PHE A 492 11.40 13.47 17.10
CA PHE A 492 10.35 12.68 17.71
C PHE A 492 9.12 12.61 16.81
N ASP A 493 8.37 11.54 16.93
CA ASP A 493 7.04 11.37 16.35
C ASP A 493 6.07 10.96 17.48
N ALA A 494 4.87 11.51 17.49
CA ALA A 494 3.80 11.13 18.39
C ALA A 494 2.48 11.09 17.63
N LYS A 495 1.70 10.03 17.83
CA LYS A 495 0.41 9.79 17.15
C LYS A 495 -0.65 9.38 18.16
N ILE A 496 -1.84 9.96 18.01
CA ILE A 496 -3.07 9.54 18.69
C ILE A 496 -4.13 9.32 17.62
N ASN A 497 -4.48 8.08 17.39
CA ASN A 497 -5.53 7.69 16.45
C ASN A 497 -6.71 7.09 17.18
N ARG A 498 -7.92 7.44 16.73
CA ARG A 498 -9.18 6.79 17.04
C ARG A 498 -9.97 6.62 15.76
N THR A 499 -10.23 5.38 15.39
CA THR A 499 -10.95 5.02 14.16
C THR A 499 -12.23 4.31 14.52
N GLU A 500 -13.37 4.82 14.05
CA GLU A 500 -14.66 4.18 14.18
C GLU A 500 -14.87 3.21 13.01
N ASN A 501 -15.11 1.95 13.33
CA ASN A 501 -15.39 0.87 12.38
C ASN A 501 -16.82 0.42 12.57
N TYR A 502 -17.64 0.60 11.56
CA TYR A 502 -19.07 0.28 11.61
C TYR A 502 -19.62 0.03 10.21
N LYS A 503 -20.84 -0.49 10.12
CA LYS A 503 -21.56 -0.54 8.86
C LYS A 503 -22.93 0.14 8.96
N ILE A 504 -23.35 0.74 7.84
CA ILE A 504 -24.64 1.38 7.71
C ILE A 504 -25.46 0.74 6.60
N LEU A 505 -26.77 0.78 6.77
CA LEU A 505 -27.72 0.38 5.74
C LEU A 505 -27.81 1.47 4.66
N ALA A 506 -27.15 1.25 3.50
CA ALA A 506 -27.09 2.26 2.44
C ALA A 506 -28.32 2.28 1.55
N ASP A 507 -28.93 1.11 1.26
CA ASP A 507 -30.13 0.98 0.42
C ASP A 507 -30.90 -0.29 0.78
N LEU A 508 -32.23 -0.16 0.98
CA LEU A 508 -33.14 -1.27 1.29
C LEU A 508 -33.57 -2.08 0.06
N LEU A 509 -33.19 -1.65 -1.12
CA LEU A 509 -33.53 -2.29 -2.41
C LEU A 509 -35.05 -2.57 -2.56
N GLY A 510 -35.89 -1.61 -2.18
CA GLY A 510 -37.34 -1.66 -2.37
C GLY A 510 -38.16 -2.23 -1.22
N GLY A 511 -37.50 -2.62 -0.11
CA GLY A 511 -38.20 -2.98 1.13
C GLY A 511 -38.43 -1.79 2.06
N ASP A 512 -39.24 -1.99 3.11
CA ASP A 512 -39.53 -0.99 4.13
C ASP A 512 -38.51 -1.00 5.27
N TYR A 513 -37.97 -2.18 5.58
CA TYR A 513 -37.01 -2.37 6.68
C TYR A 513 -36.13 -3.63 6.47
N PHE A 514 -35.01 -3.71 7.22
CA PHE A 514 -34.16 -4.87 7.39
C PHE A 514 -34.01 -5.19 8.87
N LEU A 515 -33.72 -6.42 9.25
CA LEU A 515 -33.53 -6.80 10.66
C LEU A 515 -32.05 -6.82 11.04
N ASN A 516 -31.75 -6.28 12.23
CA ASN A 516 -30.39 -6.33 12.81
C ASN A 516 -30.16 -7.62 13.57
N ILE A 517 -30.08 -8.74 12.86
CA ILE A 517 -29.80 -10.05 13.42
C ILE A 517 -28.55 -10.67 12.78
N ASP A 518 -27.95 -11.62 13.47
CA ASP A 518 -26.83 -12.42 12.97
C ASP A 518 -27.39 -13.61 12.20
N ASN A 519 -27.30 -13.53 10.87
CA ASN A 519 -27.87 -14.52 9.94
C ASN A 519 -27.21 -15.89 10.06
N PHE A 520 -25.93 -15.93 10.46
CA PHE A 520 -25.19 -17.17 10.63
C PHE A 520 -25.56 -17.85 11.94
N ALA A 521 -25.70 -17.07 13.01
CA ALA A 521 -26.15 -17.57 14.31
C ALA A 521 -27.57 -18.15 14.24
N GLU A 522 -28.43 -17.64 13.37
CA GLU A 522 -29.81 -18.15 13.24
C GLU A 522 -29.87 -19.63 12.86
N ARG A 523 -28.90 -20.15 12.12
CA ARG A 523 -28.85 -21.56 11.71
C ARG A 523 -28.65 -22.51 12.87
N GLU A 524 -27.84 -22.13 13.86
CA GLU A 524 -27.51 -22.96 15.02
C GLU A 524 -28.39 -22.67 16.24
N TYR A 525 -28.79 -21.41 16.41
CA TYR A 525 -29.37 -20.89 17.66
C TYR A 525 -30.77 -20.29 17.46
N ALA A 526 -31.53 -20.72 16.43
CA ALA A 526 -32.87 -20.18 16.17
C ALA A 526 -33.82 -20.23 17.36
N ALA A 527 -33.61 -21.16 18.32
CA ALA A 527 -34.41 -21.31 19.51
C ALA A 527 -34.14 -20.23 20.58
N THR A 528 -32.96 -19.60 20.57
CA THR A 528 -32.56 -18.61 21.57
C THR A 528 -32.45 -17.24 20.91
N ALA A 529 -33.51 -16.46 20.98
CA ALA A 529 -33.62 -15.19 20.27
C ALA A 529 -32.51 -14.18 20.61
N GLU A 530 -32.01 -14.19 21.85
CA GLU A 530 -30.93 -13.33 22.33
C GLU A 530 -29.60 -13.63 21.62
N LYS A 531 -29.29 -14.90 21.31
CA LYS A 531 -28.07 -15.28 20.59
C LYS A 531 -28.02 -14.71 19.16
N LEU A 532 -29.15 -14.46 18.57
CA LEU A 532 -29.27 -13.92 17.21
C LEU A 532 -29.00 -12.42 17.13
N GLN A 533 -28.99 -11.71 18.26
CA GLN A 533 -28.95 -10.27 18.26
C GLN A 533 -27.55 -9.72 17.98
N ASN A 534 -27.45 -8.81 17.02
CA ASN A 534 -26.27 -7.97 16.84
C ASN A 534 -26.18 -6.85 17.90
N ASP A 535 -27.31 -6.54 18.56
CA ASP A 535 -27.44 -5.53 19.62
C ASP A 535 -28.35 -6.04 20.72
N LEU A 536 -27.77 -6.68 21.74
CA LEU A 536 -28.50 -7.20 22.90
C LEU A 536 -29.09 -6.11 23.78
N HIS A 537 -28.44 -4.95 23.91
CA HIS A 537 -28.98 -3.86 24.73
C HIS A 537 -30.31 -3.36 24.14
N TYR A 538 -30.34 -3.15 22.82
CA TYR A 538 -31.60 -2.79 22.15
C TYR A 538 -32.67 -3.87 22.31
N TYR A 539 -32.30 -5.16 22.21
CA TYR A 539 -33.25 -6.27 22.36
C TYR A 539 -33.84 -6.34 23.78
N TRP A 540 -33.02 -6.19 24.80
CA TRP A 540 -33.49 -6.19 26.20
C TRP A 540 -34.42 -5.02 26.48
N ASP A 541 -34.17 -3.84 25.93
CA ASP A 541 -34.97 -2.64 26.12
C ASP A 541 -36.32 -2.69 25.37
N ASN A 542 -36.37 -3.38 24.22
CA ASN A 542 -37.54 -3.34 23.31
C ASN A 542 -38.25 -4.69 23.13
N GLY A 543 -37.70 -5.79 23.59
CA GLY A 543 -38.27 -7.15 23.45
C GLY A 543 -38.31 -7.69 22.01
N SER A 544 -37.60 -7.07 21.07
CA SER A 544 -37.57 -7.46 19.66
C SER A 544 -36.28 -7.02 18.97
N ALA A 545 -35.90 -7.72 17.88
CA ALA A 545 -34.80 -7.31 17.05
C ALA A 545 -35.03 -5.92 16.42
N LYS A 546 -33.99 -5.13 16.31
CA LYS A 546 -34.05 -3.78 15.75
C LYS A 546 -34.42 -3.82 14.27
N SER A 547 -35.51 -3.13 13.92
CA SER A 547 -35.86 -2.85 12.52
C SER A 547 -35.07 -1.66 12.03
N LEU A 548 -34.31 -1.86 10.93
CA LEU A 548 -33.39 -0.90 10.37
C LEU A 548 -33.97 -0.15 9.19
N SER A 549 -33.72 1.15 9.16
CA SER A 549 -34.00 2.06 8.06
C SER A 549 -32.68 2.49 7.37
N LYS A 550 -32.80 3.09 6.20
CA LYS A 550 -31.64 3.63 5.48
C LYS A 550 -30.86 4.63 6.35
N GLY A 551 -29.56 4.42 6.48
CA GLY A 551 -28.65 5.22 7.27
C GLY A 551 -28.38 4.68 8.68
N ASP A 552 -29.15 3.69 9.15
CA ASP A 552 -28.95 3.10 10.46
C ASP A 552 -27.67 2.25 10.50
N LYS A 553 -26.95 2.34 11.62
CA LYS A 553 -25.85 1.43 11.94
C LYS A 553 -26.38 0.06 12.34
N TYR A 554 -25.67 -1.00 11.91
CA TYR A 554 -26.03 -2.36 12.22
C TYR A 554 -24.85 -3.34 12.16
N GLY A 555 -25.05 -4.54 12.65
CA GLY A 555 -24.10 -5.63 12.61
C GLY A 555 -22.94 -5.46 13.57
N TYR A 556 -22.11 -4.42 13.39
CA TYR A 556 -21.01 -4.10 14.28
C TYR A 556 -20.76 -2.60 14.37
N ASP A 557 -20.24 -2.16 15.52
CA ASP A 557 -19.77 -0.80 15.76
C ASP A 557 -18.68 -0.85 16.85
N TYR A 558 -17.46 -0.36 16.54
CA TYR A 558 -16.36 -0.34 17.49
C TYR A 558 -15.35 0.76 17.17
N TYR A 559 -14.68 1.26 18.18
CA TYR A 559 -13.47 2.06 18.02
C TYR A 559 -12.23 1.20 18.03
N ALA A 560 -11.30 1.49 17.13
CA ALA A 560 -9.90 1.10 17.20
C ALA A 560 -9.09 2.29 17.71
N HIS A 561 -8.35 2.08 18.79
CA HIS A 561 -7.47 3.08 19.36
C HIS A 561 -6.02 2.68 19.13
N VAL A 562 -5.21 3.60 18.57
CA VAL A 562 -3.77 3.40 18.41
C VAL A 562 -3.05 4.64 18.92
N ARG A 563 -2.00 4.42 19.71
CA ARG A 563 -1.13 5.47 20.23
C ARG A 563 0.32 5.07 20.01
N SER A 564 1.13 5.97 19.51
CA SER A 564 2.57 5.74 19.38
C SER A 564 3.37 6.97 19.74
N ALA A 565 4.59 6.75 20.22
CA ALA A 565 5.58 7.78 20.43
C ALA A 565 6.98 7.20 20.18
N ASP A 566 7.78 7.92 19.39
CA ASP A 566 9.12 7.50 19.00
C ASP A 566 10.10 8.65 19.17
N LEU A 567 11.31 8.34 19.61
CA LEU A 567 12.46 9.24 19.65
C LEU A 567 13.58 8.66 18.81
N TRP A 568 14.25 9.49 18.04
CA TRP A 568 15.36 9.03 17.21
C TRP A 568 16.48 10.06 17.15
N ALA A 569 17.70 9.59 16.91
CA ALA A 569 18.88 10.42 16.69
C ALA A 569 19.82 9.79 15.68
N LYS A 570 20.52 10.63 14.92
CA LYS A 570 21.51 10.29 13.90
C LYS A 570 22.74 11.15 14.08
N LEU A 571 23.92 10.53 14.04
CA LEU A 571 25.21 11.20 13.98
C LEU A 571 25.84 10.93 12.61
N ASP A 572 26.16 11.98 11.89
CA ASP A 572 26.93 11.92 10.64
C ASP A 572 28.34 12.43 10.89
N TYR A 573 29.35 11.70 10.41
CA TYR A 573 30.73 12.09 10.37
C TYR A 573 31.25 12.10 8.93
N SER A 574 31.84 13.18 8.49
CA SER A 574 32.39 13.32 7.14
C SER A 574 33.83 13.84 7.19
N TYR A 575 34.76 13.13 6.56
CA TYR A 575 36.16 13.53 6.46
C TYR A 575 36.73 13.14 5.09
N GLY A 576 37.11 14.16 4.31
CA GLY A 576 37.60 13.95 2.96
C GLY A 576 36.59 13.20 2.06
N ALA A 577 37.00 12.06 1.52
CA ALA A 577 36.15 11.21 0.70
C ALA A 577 35.27 10.22 1.50
N PHE A 578 35.40 10.18 2.81
CA PHE A 578 34.75 9.22 3.69
C PHE A 578 33.57 9.88 4.44
N THR A 579 32.44 9.20 4.48
CA THR A 579 31.27 9.57 5.30
C THR A 579 30.78 8.36 6.06
N ALA A 580 30.51 8.52 7.34
CA ALA A 580 29.90 7.49 8.20
C ALA A 580 28.68 8.08 8.90
N SER A 581 27.63 7.29 9.03
CA SER A 581 26.44 7.64 9.79
C SER A 581 26.04 6.52 10.73
N ALA A 582 25.60 6.88 11.92
CA ALA A 582 25.02 5.97 12.89
C ALA A 582 23.73 6.57 13.45
N ALA A 583 22.68 5.79 13.55
CA ALA A 583 21.40 6.25 14.06
C ALA A 583 20.75 5.22 14.99
N GLY A 584 19.94 5.70 15.91
CA GLY A 584 19.15 4.88 16.81
C GLY A 584 17.75 5.43 17.00
N THR A 585 16.81 4.56 17.31
CA THR A 585 15.45 4.90 17.68
C THR A 585 14.97 4.05 18.84
N VAL A 586 14.07 4.62 19.64
CA VAL A 586 13.30 3.93 20.65
C VAL A 586 11.89 4.48 20.66
N GLY A 587 10.90 3.60 20.74
CA GLY A 587 9.50 3.99 20.70
C GLY A 587 8.60 3.05 21.49
N ALA A 588 7.35 3.46 21.63
CA ALA A 588 6.28 2.66 22.21
C ALA A 588 5.03 2.78 21.34
N VAL A 589 4.37 1.64 21.12
CA VAL A 589 3.10 1.55 20.41
C VAL A 589 2.11 0.81 21.29
N GLY A 590 0.93 1.41 21.50
CA GLY A 590 -0.17 0.78 22.21
C GLY A 590 -1.45 0.83 21.41
N PHE A 591 -2.27 -0.23 21.50
CA PHE A 591 -3.59 -0.28 20.87
C PHE A 591 -4.59 -1.15 21.65
N TRP A 592 -5.86 -0.87 21.43
CA TRP A 592 -6.99 -1.65 21.93
C TRP A 592 -8.22 -1.42 21.08
N ARG A 593 -9.17 -2.34 21.17
CA ARG A 593 -10.51 -2.23 20.59
C ARG A 593 -11.52 -1.87 21.68
N GLU A 594 -12.42 -0.92 21.40
CA GLU A 594 -13.56 -0.57 22.24
C GLU A 594 -14.86 -0.92 21.49
N GLY A 595 -15.52 -2.00 21.89
CA GLY A 595 -16.80 -2.43 21.31
C GLY A 595 -17.95 -1.57 21.77
N LEU A 596 -18.77 -1.07 20.85
CA LEU A 596 -19.92 -0.18 21.16
C LEU A 596 -21.25 -0.94 21.19
N VAL A 597 -21.30 -2.16 20.65
CA VAL A 597 -22.50 -3.00 20.63
C VAL A 597 -22.22 -4.36 21.27
N ARG A 598 -23.17 -4.85 22.05
CA ARG A 598 -23.12 -6.19 22.70
C ARG A 598 -23.86 -7.19 21.82
N LYS A 599 -23.11 -8.16 21.25
CA LYS A 599 -23.68 -9.22 20.42
C LYS A 599 -24.13 -10.39 21.27
N GLY A 600 -25.16 -11.10 20.82
CA GLY A 600 -25.71 -12.27 21.52
C GLY A 600 -24.76 -13.46 21.62
N LEU A 601 -23.95 -13.69 20.59
CA LEU A 601 -22.95 -14.78 20.58
C LEU A 601 -21.73 -14.49 21.46
N PHE A 602 -21.41 -13.21 21.66
CA PHE A 602 -20.21 -12.76 22.38
C PHE A 602 -20.61 -11.72 23.43
N ALA A 603 -21.52 -12.12 24.31
CA ALA A 603 -22.09 -11.21 25.29
C ALA A 603 -21.08 -10.74 26.36
N GLY A 604 -20.01 -11.51 26.59
CA GLY A 604 -19.05 -11.24 27.65
C GLY A 604 -19.66 -11.48 29.05
N LEU A 605 -19.14 -10.75 30.03
CA LEU A 605 -19.69 -10.72 31.39
C LEU A 605 -20.56 -9.48 31.63
N ASP A 606 -21.38 -9.51 32.65
CA ASP A 606 -22.14 -8.36 33.12
C ASP A 606 -21.22 -7.32 33.81
N GLU A 607 -21.79 -6.21 34.27
CA GLU A 607 -21.05 -5.14 34.96
C GLU A 607 -20.43 -5.58 36.30
N ASN A 608 -20.92 -6.68 36.84
CA ASN A 608 -20.46 -7.28 38.12
C ASN A 608 -19.50 -8.46 37.90
N GLY A 609 -19.09 -8.73 36.64
CA GLY A 609 -18.21 -9.84 36.27
C GLY A 609 -18.88 -11.20 36.30
N LYS A 610 -20.21 -11.29 36.18
CA LYS A 610 -20.96 -12.55 36.17
C LYS A 610 -21.36 -12.92 34.74
N GLU A 611 -21.60 -14.22 34.56
CA GLU A 611 -22.16 -14.77 33.32
C GLU A 611 -23.52 -14.19 32.99
N ILE A 612 -23.77 -14.02 31.70
CA ILE A 612 -25.03 -13.52 31.16
C ILE A 612 -25.82 -14.69 30.59
N TYR A 613 -27.11 -14.74 30.95
CA TYR A 613 -28.05 -15.78 30.51
C TYR A 613 -29.18 -15.14 29.69
N ALA A 614 -29.68 -15.88 28.71
CA ALA A 614 -30.88 -15.55 27.97
C ALA A 614 -32.15 -15.76 28.85
N SER A 615 -33.29 -15.29 28.40
CA SER A 615 -34.60 -15.43 29.09
C SER A 615 -35.04 -16.89 29.27
N ASP A 616 -34.58 -17.79 28.40
CA ASP A 616 -34.83 -19.24 28.46
C ASP A 616 -33.81 -20.00 29.35
N GLY A 617 -32.86 -19.28 29.94
CA GLY A 617 -31.80 -19.86 30.79
C GLY A 617 -30.56 -20.32 30.03
N THR A 618 -30.49 -20.10 28.71
CA THR A 618 -29.31 -20.42 27.91
C THR A 618 -28.15 -19.50 28.25
N LEU A 619 -26.95 -20.03 28.42
CA LEU A 619 -25.73 -19.24 28.63
C LEU A 619 -25.36 -18.44 27.35
N LEU A 620 -25.23 -17.11 27.49
CA LEU A 620 -24.80 -16.21 26.43
C LEU A 620 -23.30 -15.90 26.48
N THR A 621 -22.69 -16.03 27.67
CA THR A 621 -21.24 -15.85 27.85
C THR A 621 -20.50 -17.01 27.18
N SER A 622 -19.58 -16.68 26.26
CA SER A 622 -18.68 -17.63 25.62
C SER A 622 -17.28 -17.45 26.16
N TYR A 623 -16.53 -18.54 26.24
CA TYR A 623 -15.15 -18.55 26.75
C TYR A 623 -14.17 -18.95 25.64
N ASP A 624 -13.00 -18.33 25.66
CA ASP A 624 -11.91 -18.70 24.77
C ASP A 624 -11.33 -20.05 25.24
N PRO A 625 -11.36 -21.10 24.40
CA PRO A 625 -10.91 -22.43 24.80
C PRO A 625 -9.40 -22.49 25.05
N LEU A 626 -8.59 -21.53 24.55
CA LEU A 626 -7.15 -21.50 24.73
C LEU A 626 -6.74 -20.74 26.01
N THR A 627 -7.46 -19.66 26.33
CA THR A 627 -7.12 -18.80 27.48
C THR A 627 -8.04 -18.99 28.68
N GLY A 628 -9.26 -19.53 28.49
CA GLY A 628 -10.31 -19.62 29.50
C GLY A 628 -10.97 -18.28 29.85
N GLU A 629 -10.67 -17.21 29.14
CA GLU A 629 -11.24 -15.89 29.38
C GLU A 629 -12.59 -15.72 28.67
N ALA A 630 -13.48 -14.91 29.27
CA ALA A 630 -14.78 -14.61 28.69
C ALA A 630 -14.60 -13.70 27.47
N ILE A 631 -15.21 -14.10 26.34
CA ILE A 631 -15.16 -13.35 25.09
C ILE A 631 -16.27 -12.33 25.05
N SER A 632 -15.94 -11.08 24.79
CA SER A 632 -16.88 -9.99 24.66
C SER A 632 -16.79 -9.30 23.29
N SER A 633 -17.92 -8.84 22.79
CA SER A 633 -18.00 -7.89 21.68
C SER A 633 -18.08 -6.44 22.17
N TYR A 634 -18.35 -6.22 23.47
CA TYR A 634 -18.65 -4.91 24.08
C TYR A 634 -17.55 -4.50 25.07
N GLY A 635 -17.28 -3.18 25.13
CA GLY A 635 -16.26 -2.59 25.98
C GLY A 635 -14.83 -2.78 25.44
N ASP A 636 -13.86 -2.45 26.28
CA ASP A 636 -12.45 -2.51 25.92
C ASP A 636 -11.93 -3.93 25.84
N SER A 637 -11.11 -4.18 24.82
CA SER A 637 -10.26 -5.38 24.78
C SER A 637 -9.08 -5.23 25.74
N GLU A 638 -8.26 -6.25 25.86
CA GLU A 638 -6.95 -6.11 26.45
C GLU A 638 -6.14 -5.00 25.74
N HIS A 639 -5.47 -4.14 26.50
CA HIS A 639 -4.58 -3.12 25.99
C HIS A 639 -3.20 -3.71 25.70
N LYS A 640 -2.82 -3.85 24.43
CA LYS A 640 -1.47 -4.27 24.03
C LYS A 640 -0.53 -3.09 23.95
N ASN A 641 0.65 -3.24 24.54
CA ASN A 641 1.70 -2.23 24.50
C ASN A 641 3.03 -2.88 24.12
N PHE A 642 3.72 -2.31 23.15
CA PHE A 642 4.98 -2.81 22.62
C PHE A 642 6.05 -1.73 22.74
N LEU A 643 7.24 -2.13 23.15
CA LEU A 643 8.45 -1.35 23.05
C LEU A 643 9.12 -1.66 21.71
N THR A 644 9.43 -0.62 20.93
CA THR A 644 10.13 -0.74 19.66
C THR A 644 11.49 -0.07 19.76
N TYR A 645 12.48 -0.58 19.05
CA TYR A 645 13.82 -0.02 18.99
C TYR A 645 14.50 -0.36 17.67
N GLY A 646 15.49 0.45 17.30
CA GLY A 646 16.24 0.19 16.08
C GLY A 646 17.59 0.89 16.10
N ALA A 647 18.49 0.36 15.30
CA ALA A 647 19.79 0.93 15.02
C ALA A 647 20.11 0.80 13.54
N LYS A 648 20.68 1.82 12.92
CA LYS A 648 21.10 1.85 11.53
C LYS A 648 22.50 2.42 11.42
N GLY A 649 23.27 1.94 10.44
CA GLY A 649 24.61 2.41 10.11
C GLY A 649 24.81 2.54 8.61
N ARG A 650 25.60 3.52 8.18
CA ARG A 650 26.01 3.75 6.82
C ARG A 650 27.49 4.08 6.74
N LEU A 651 28.18 3.52 5.78
CA LEU A 651 29.54 3.90 5.40
C LEU A 651 29.55 4.22 3.90
N GLU A 652 30.15 5.34 3.53
CA GLU A 652 30.28 5.79 2.15
C GLU A 652 31.72 6.20 1.87
N TYR A 653 32.24 5.78 0.73
CA TYR A 653 33.54 6.21 0.22
C TYR A 653 33.42 6.70 -1.23
N ARG A 654 33.94 7.89 -1.52
CA ARG A 654 33.94 8.50 -2.85
C ARG A 654 35.23 8.20 -3.57
N ILE A 655 35.10 7.60 -4.75
CA ILE A 655 36.23 7.25 -5.61
C ILE A 655 36.34 8.32 -6.70
N GLY A 656 37.26 9.27 -6.53
CA GLY A 656 37.32 10.44 -7.41
C GLY A 656 36.05 11.28 -7.33
N GLY A 657 35.79 12.13 -8.33
CA GLY A 657 34.61 12.99 -8.36
C GLY A 657 33.33 12.34 -8.86
N ASN A 658 33.37 11.13 -9.39
CA ASN A 658 32.32 10.57 -10.25
C ASN A 658 31.70 9.26 -9.74
N MET A 659 32.37 8.58 -8.81
CA MET A 659 31.94 7.29 -8.29
C MET A 659 31.83 7.32 -6.78
N ARG A 660 30.89 6.55 -6.25
CA ARG A 660 30.79 6.27 -4.81
C ARG A 660 30.43 4.83 -4.56
N VAL A 661 30.95 4.28 -3.48
CA VAL A 661 30.56 3.00 -2.91
C VAL A 661 30.04 3.24 -1.52
N TYR A 662 28.88 2.70 -1.22
CA TYR A 662 28.32 2.82 0.13
C TYR A 662 27.57 1.56 0.53
N GLY A 663 27.57 1.30 1.84
CA GLY A 663 26.81 0.20 2.42
C GLY A 663 25.95 0.71 3.57
N ASN A 664 24.78 0.14 3.68
CA ASN A 664 23.85 0.39 4.78
C ASN A 664 23.60 -0.92 5.54
N VAL A 665 23.40 -0.81 6.84
CA VAL A 665 22.93 -1.91 7.69
C VAL A 665 21.92 -1.38 8.68
N GLY A 666 20.88 -2.15 8.95
CA GLY A 666 19.84 -1.79 9.89
C GLY A 666 19.24 -2.99 10.62
N TYR A 667 18.93 -2.79 11.88
CA TYR A 667 18.09 -3.68 12.66
C TYR A 667 17.01 -2.85 13.35
N LEU A 668 15.75 -3.24 13.20
CA LEU A 668 14.63 -2.54 13.82
C LEU A 668 13.51 -3.50 14.19
N THR A 669 12.78 -3.14 15.24
CA THR A 669 11.57 -3.85 15.67
C THR A 669 10.35 -2.98 15.41
N GLU A 670 9.24 -3.59 14.98
CA GLU A 670 7.98 -2.92 14.68
C GLU A 670 6.85 -3.63 15.41
N ALA A 671 5.93 -2.86 16.02
CA ALA A 671 4.75 -3.44 16.64
C ALA A 671 3.82 -4.03 15.56
N PRO A 672 3.14 -5.16 15.85
CA PRO A 672 2.07 -5.64 14.98
C PRO A 672 1.01 -4.57 14.78
N THR A 673 0.43 -4.48 13.59
CA THR A 673 -0.65 -3.52 13.32
C THR A 673 -1.96 -3.97 13.97
N PHE A 674 -2.88 -3.02 14.20
CA PHE A 674 -4.20 -3.33 14.75
C PHE A 674 -4.92 -4.42 13.94
N ASN A 675 -4.95 -4.29 12.60
CA ASN A 675 -5.66 -5.21 11.72
C ASN A 675 -5.09 -6.65 11.73
N LYS A 676 -3.80 -6.80 12.05
CA LYS A 676 -3.13 -8.11 12.15
C LYS A 676 -3.08 -8.65 13.58
N SER A 677 -3.75 -7.98 14.52
CA SER A 677 -3.69 -8.34 15.96
C SER A 677 -4.99 -8.88 16.51
N PHE A 678 -6.11 -8.67 15.84
CA PHE A 678 -7.43 -9.16 16.27
C PHE A 678 -7.95 -10.24 15.34
N LEU A 679 -8.45 -11.33 15.90
CA LEU A 679 -9.00 -12.47 15.15
C LEU A 679 -10.23 -12.07 14.33
N SER A 680 -11.19 -11.39 14.98
CA SER A 680 -12.40 -10.90 14.34
C SER A 680 -12.90 -9.62 15.01
N PRO A 681 -12.31 -8.46 14.72
CA PRO A 681 -12.66 -7.22 15.43
C PRO A 681 -14.10 -6.74 15.17
N ARG A 682 -14.77 -7.27 14.15
CA ARG A 682 -16.19 -7.00 13.87
C ARG A 682 -17.13 -7.71 14.83
N THR A 683 -16.70 -8.81 15.41
CA THR A 683 -17.55 -9.67 16.23
C THR A 683 -17.12 -9.69 17.70
N ARG A 684 -15.83 -9.60 18.02
CA ARG A 684 -15.31 -9.82 19.38
C ARG A 684 -13.97 -9.15 19.65
N ASN A 685 -13.59 -9.12 20.94
CA ASN A 685 -12.35 -8.51 21.45
C ASN A 685 -11.12 -9.44 21.39
N SER A 686 -11.25 -10.67 20.86
CA SER A 686 -10.18 -11.68 20.88
C SER A 686 -8.97 -11.26 20.05
N LEU A 687 -7.81 -11.34 20.68
CA LEU A 687 -6.51 -11.07 20.08
C LEU A 687 -5.88 -12.34 19.49
N VAL A 688 -4.98 -12.16 18.54
CA VAL A 688 -4.12 -13.24 18.05
C VAL A 688 -3.16 -13.64 19.18
N ASN A 689 -2.95 -14.94 19.31
CA ASN A 689 -2.05 -15.47 20.33
C ASN A 689 -0.59 -15.15 20.00
N ASN A 690 0.23 -14.97 21.05
CA ASN A 690 1.68 -14.78 20.95
C ASN A 690 2.10 -13.55 20.08
N LEU A 691 1.35 -12.46 20.16
CA LEU A 691 1.73 -11.20 19.52
C LEU A 691 3.07 -10.69 20.06
N VAL A 692 4.05 -10.56 19.17
CA VAL A 692 5.38 -10.04 19.46
C VAL A 692 5.77 -9.00 18.40
N PRO A 693 6.71 -8.08 18.69
CA PRO A 693 7.22 -7.17 17.67
C PRO A 693 7.91 -7.93 16.54
N VAL A 694 7.62 -7.51 15.30
CA VAL A 694 8.30 -7.96 14.09
C VAL A 694 9.76 -7.49 14.14
N LYS A 695 10.70 -8.36 13.78
CA LYS A 695 12.14 -8.10 13.79
C LYS A 695 12.67 -8.05 12.37
N ASN A 696 13.23 -6.92 11.99
CA ASN A 696 13.75 -6.66 10.66
C ASN A 696 15.27 -6.46 10.71
N PHE A 697 15.99 -7.25 9.95
CA PHE A 697 17.41 -7.02 9.67
C PHE A 697 17.56 -6.75 8.18
N THR A 698 18.24 -5.68 7.79
CA THR A 698 18.50 -5.35 6.39
C THR A 698 19.93 -4.87 6.21
N ALA A 699 20.55 -5.25 5.09
CA ALA A 699 21.86 -4.76 4.69
C ALA A 699 21.91 -4.63 3.17
N ASP A 700 22.57 -3.59 2.69
CA ASP A 700 22.84 -3.41 1.27
C ASP A 700 24.24 -2.83 1.01
N ILE A 701 24.77 -3.12 -0.18
CA ILE A 701 25.98 -2.50 -0.71
C ILE A 701 25.68 -1.95 -2.10
N ASN A 702 26.11 -0.74 -2.34
CA ASN A 702 25.77 0.03 -3.52
C ASN A 702 27.04 0.60 -4.16
N TRP A 703 27.12 0.51 -5.49
CA TRP A 703 28.06 1.25 -6.31
C TRP A 703 27.30 2.17 -7.25
N GLN A 704 27.72 3.42 -7.34
CA GLN A 704 27.08 4.41 -8.21
C GLN A 704 28.13 5.20 -9.00
N LEU A 705 27.88 5.36 -10.30
CA LEU A 705 28.62 6.19 -11.24
C LEU A 705 27.73 7.32 -11.72
N THR A 706 28.24 8.56 -11.70
CA THR A 706 27.62 9.72 -12.30
C THR A 706 28.70 10.55 -12.98
N GLN A 707 28.82 10.43 -14.31
CA GLN A 707 29.86 11.10 -15.09
C GLN A 707 29.26 11.69 -16.39
N GLY A 708 29.00 12.97 -16.38
CA GLY A 708 28.36 13.64 -17.54
C GLY A 708 26.98 13.04 -17.81
N ASN A 709 26.84 12.35 -18.95
CA ASN A 709 25.61 11.67 -19.35
C ASN A 709 25.58 10.16 -18.98
N TRP A 710 26.62 9.68 -18.32
CA TRP A 710 26.72 8.30 -17.86
C TRP A 710 26.19 8.22 -16.44
N ASN A 711 25.13 7.48 -16.23
CA ASN A 711 24.58 7.18 -14.91
C ASN A 711 24.43 5.67 -14.80
N ALA A 712 24.95 5.11 -13.70
CA ALA A 712 24.76 3.70 -13.39
C ALA A 712 24.71 3.50 -11.88
N ARG A 713 23.92 2.54 -11.45
CA ARG A 713 23.84 2.04 -10.07
C ARG A 713 23.81 0.52 -10.09
N VAL A 714 24.56 -0.11 -9.20
CA VAL A 714 24.45 -1.53 -8.86
C VAL A 714 24.26 -1.63 -7.36
N SER A 715 23.26 -2.37 -6.93
CA SER A 715 22.98 -2.68 -5.53
C SER A 715 22.89 -4.18 -5.33
N ALA A 716 23.42 -4.66 -4.21
CA ALA A 716 23.10 -5.99 -3.69
C ALA A 716 22.51 -5.83 -2.29
N PHE A 717 21.45 -6.56 -1.99
CA PHE A 717 20.73 -6.45 -0.72
C PHE A 717 20.42 -7.80 -0.10
N TYR A 718 20.28 -7.79 1.21
CA TYR A 718 19.83 -8.92 2.02
C TYR A 718 18.97 -8.43 3.19
N THR A 719 17.77 -9.00 3.35
CA THR A 719 16.84 -8.64 4.41
C THR A 719 16.20 -9.91 4.97
N THR A 720 16.02 -9.93 6.28
CA THR A 720 15.17 -10.92 6.98
C THR A 720 14.10 -10.19 7.77
N ILE A 721 12.86 -10.67 7.66
CA ILE A 721 11.71 -10.17 8.39
C ILE A 721 11.20 -11.36 9.21
N LYS A 722 11.07 -11.21 10.52
CA LYS A 722 10.73 -12.32 11.41
C LYS A 722 9.59 -11.99 12.34
N ASP A 723 8.88 -13.04 12.77
CA ASP A 723 7.78 -12.96 13.72
C ASP A 723 6.59 -12.14 13.21
N GLN A 724 6.34 -12.13 11.90
CA GLN A 724 5.17 -11.45 11.33
C GLN A 724 3.89 -12.19 11.73
N THR A 725 2.81 -11.43 11.81
CA THR A 725 1.44 -11.93 12.05
C THR A 725 0.58 -11.51 10.87
N ASP A 726 -0.33 -12.38 10.44
CA ASP A 726 -1.35 -12.07 9.45
C ASP A 726 -2.72 -12.61 9.85
N VAL A 727 -3.80 -11.93 9.45
CA VAL A 727 -5.18 -12.34 9.75
C VAL A 727 -6.02 -12.19 8.49
N MET A 728 -6.67 -13.27 8.10
CA MET A 728 -7.60 -13.31 6.98
C MET A 728 -8.95 -13.90 7.40
N SER A 729 -10.02 -13.49 6.72
CA SER A 729 -11.38 -13.97 6.97
C SER A 729 -12.01 -14.45 5.68
N TYR A 730 -12.76 -15.53 5.73
CA TYR A 730 -13.47 -16.08 4.58
C TYR A 730 -14.75 -16.79 5.01
N TYR A 731 -15.64 -17.04 4.06
CA TYR A 731 -16.80 -17.88 4.28
C TYR A 731 -16.45 -19.35 3.98
N ASP A 732 -16.55 -20.21 4.97
CA ASP A 732 -16.30 -21.64 4.86
C ASP A 732 -17.63 -22.38 4.58
N ASP A 733 -17.77 -22.90 3.36
CA ASP A 733 -18.99 -23.60 2.95
C ASP A 733 -19.18 -24.95 3.67
N LEU A 734 -18.10 -25.62 4.10
CA LEU A 734 -18.18 -26.86 4.88
C LEU A 734 -18.73 -26.59 6.29
N LYS A 735 -18.32 -25.46 6.88
CA LYS A 735 -18.79 -25.03 8.20
C LYS A 735 -20.04 -24.17 8.15
N ASN A 736 -20.44 -23.72 6.96
CA ASN A 736 -21.51 -22.75 6.74
C ASN A 736 -21.35 -21.49 7.61
N ALA A 737 -20.13 -21.00 7.75
CA ALA A 737 -19.76 -19.96 8.71
C ALA A 737 -18.68 -19.04 8.19
N PHE A 738 -18.63 -17.81 8.71
CA PHE A 738 -17.44 -16.98 8.59
C PHE A 738 -16.34 -17.55 9.50
N THR A 739 -15.20 -17.79 8.89
CA THR A 739 -14.01 -18.36 9.50
C THR A 739 -12.88 -17.35 9.40
N ASN A 740 -12.12 -17.22 10.48
CA ASN A 740 -10.93 -16.36 10.52
C ASN A 740 -9.71 -17.25 10.73
N LEU A 741 -8.66 -16.95 9.97
CA LEU A 741 -7.35 -17.55 10.09
C LEU A 741 -6.37 -16.50 10.60
N ALA A 742 -5.70 -16.79 11.70
CA ALA A 742 -4.58 -15.99 12.18
C ALA A 742 -3.30 -16.81 12.07
N LEU A 743 -2.32 -16.27 11.39
CA LEU A 743 -0.97 -16.81 11.28
C LEU A 743 -0.04 -16.01 12.19
N SER A 744 0.79 -16.67 12.96
CA SER A 744 1.83 -16.05 13.78
C SER A 744 3.17 -16.74 13.58
N GLY A 745 4.26 -15.95 13.59
CA GLY A 745 5.61 -16.46 13.36
C GLY A 745 5.93 -16.69 11.88
N ILE A 746 5.42 -15.84 10.99
CA ILE A 746 5.82 -15.83 9.57
C ILE A 746 7.18 -15.15 9.46
N ASP A 747 8.16 -15.89 8.93
CA ASP A 747 9.49 -15.38 8.62
C ASP A 747 9.71 -15.34 7.12
N GLU A 748 10.36 -14.27 6.66
CA GLU A 748 10.71 -14.07 5.26
C GLU A 748 12.19 -13.72 5.10
N ARG A 749 12.74 -14.09 3.94
CA ARG A 749 14.08 -13.67 3.50
C ARG A 749 14.00 -13.09 2.10
N HIS A 750 14.55 -11.89 1.95
CA HIS A 750 14.64 -11.17 0.70
C HIS A 750 16.08 -10.90 0.38
N MET A 751 16.58 -11.33 -0.77
CA MET A 751 17.92 -11.01 -1.24
C MET A 751 17.95 -10.86 -2.74
N GLY A 752 18.84 -10.02 -3.25
CA GLY A 752 18.90 -9.81 -4.69
C GLY A 752 19.90 -8.75 -5.12
N ILE A 753 19.83 -8.45 -6.42
CA ILE A 753 20.65 -7.47 -7.10
C ILE A 753 19.75 -6.53 -7.90
N GLU A 754 20.04 -5.25 -7.85
CA GLU A 754 19.43 -4.19 -8.63
C GLU A 754 20.48 -3.52 -9.51
N LEU A 755 20.15 -3.29 -10.78
CA LEU A 755 20.98 -2.56 -11.74
C LEU A 755 20.12 -1.48 -12.40
N GLY A 756 20.61 -0.27 -12.45
CA GLY A 756 20.03 0.82 -13.24
C GLY A 756 21.12 1.52 -14.05
N PHE A 757 20.84 1.85 -15.31
CA PHE A 757 21.78 2.58 -16.12
C PHE A 757 21.09 3.47 -17.17
N LYS A 758 21.73 4.58 -17.49
CA LYS A 758 21.44 5.44 -18.64
C LYS A 758 22.75 5.94 -19.22
N VAL A 759 23.04 5.54 -20.47
CA VAL A 759 24.33 5.79 -21.11
C VAL A 759 24.11 6.33 -22.52
N PRO A 760 24.96 7.28 -23.01
CA PRO A 760 24.86 7.77 -24.35
C PRO A 760 25.28 6.71 -25.37
N THR A 761 24.60 6.65 -26.50
CA THR A 761 25.00 5.84 -27.65
C THR A 761 25.93 6.65 -28.57
N PRO A 762 26.56 6.02 -29.58
CA PRO A 762 27.29 6.77 -30.62
C PRO A 762 26.41 7.73 -31.45
N VAL A 763 25.09 7.55 -31.45
CA VAL A 763 24.14 8.41 -32.12
C VAL A 763 23.84 9.62 -31.25
N ASN A 764 23.94 10.80 -31.80
CA ASN A 764 23.70 12.04 -31.06
C ASN A 764 22.29 12.05 -30.42
N ASN A 765 22.23 12.46 -29.16
CA ASN A 765 20.99 12.59 -28.39
C ASN A 765 20.19 11.30 -28.18
N LEU A 766 20.75 10.14 -28.51
CA LEU A 766 20.17 8.83 -28.25
C LEU A 766 20.89 8.16 -27.07
N TYR A 767 20.09 7.72 -26.11
CA TYR A 767 20.55 7.05 -24.88
C TYR A 767 20.03 5.61 -24.82
N LEU A 768 20.88 4.71 -24.40
CA LEU A 768 20.45 3.38 -23.93
C LEU A 768 20.19 3.46 -22.43
N GLN A 769 19.02 3.01 -22.00
CA GLN A 769 18.62 3.01 -20.59
C GLN A 769 18.07 1.65 -20.20
N GLY A 770 18.13 1.31 -18.91
CA GLY A 770 17.54 0.07 -18.41
C GLY A 770 17.59 -0.05 -16.92
N ALA A 771 16.71 -0.90 -16.41
CA ALA A 771 16.66 -1.32 -15.03
C ALA A 771 16.49 -2.84 -14.95
N LEU A 772 17.12 -3.46 -13.96
CA LEU A 772 17.00 -4.88 -13.66
C LEU A 772 16.87 -5.05 -12.15
N SER A 773 15.88 -5.83 -11.73
CA SER A 773 15.74 -6.36 -10.39
C SER A 773 15.70 -7.89 -10.48
N TYR A 774 16.63 -8.55 -9.83
CA TYR A 774 16.65 -10.00 -9.68
C TYR A 774 16.80 -10.35 -8.22
N GLY A 775 15.80 -11.07 -7.67
CA GLY A 775 15.79 -11.43 -6.27
C GLY A 775 15.25 -12.83 -6.00
N GLU A 776 15.44 -13.27 -4.76
CA GLU A 776 14.81 -14.44 -4.16
C GLU A 776 14.09 -13.96 -2.90
N TYR A 777 12.75 -13.95 -2.94
CA TYR A 777 11.87 -13.56 -1.83
C TYR A 777 11.08 -14.78 -1.39
N ILE A 778 11.42 -15.35 -0.24
CA ILE A 778 10.90 -16.66 0.19
C ILE A 778 10.47 -16.64 1.65
N TYR A 779 9.53 -17.50 1.97
CA TYR A 779 9.20 -17.86 3.35
C TYR A 779 10.28 -18.75 3.94
N THR A 780 10.60 -18.56 5.23
CA THR A 780 11.69 -19.28 5.92
C THR A 780 11.25 -19.91 7.24
N SER A 781 9.96 -19.85 7.58
CA SER A 781 9.37 -20.50 8.73
C SER A 781 8.05 -21.17 8.37
N ASN A 782 7.62 -22.08 9.22
CA ASN A 782 6.29 -22.65 9.23
C ASN A 782 5.51 -21.99 10.38
N PRO A 783 4.58 -21.06 10.09
CA PRO A 783 3.85 -20.33 11.12
C PRO A 783 2.86 -21.21 11.85
N ARG A 784 2.45 -20.75 13.04
CA ARG A 784 1.30 -21.31 13.74
C ARG A 784 0.02 -20.67 13.20
N MET A 785 -0.95 -21.47 12.83
CA MET A 785 -2.28 -21.07 12.38
C MET A 785 -3.32 -21.36 13.47
N THR A 786 -4.10 -20.34 13.82
CA THR A 786 -5.30 -20.48 14.64
C THR A 786 -6.52 -20.19 13.77
N GLN A 787 -7.40 -21.17 13.63
CA GLN A 787 -8.66 -21.03 12.91
C GLN A 787 -9.82 -20.87 13.87
N THR A 788 -10.64 -19.85 13.65
CA THR A 788 -11.81 -19.57 14.49
C THR A 788 -13.05 -19.36 13.64
N VAL A 789 -14.22 -19.65 14.21
CA VAL A 789 -15.52 -19.52 13.54
C VAL A 789 -16.33 -18.42 14.24
N ASP A 790 -17.00 -17.54 13.48
CA ASP A 790 -17.69 -16.37 14.04
C ASP A 790 -19.10 -16.65 14.56
N ASN A 791 -19.76 -17.70 14.12
CA ASN A 791 -21.16 -18.01 14.41
C ASN A 791 -21.35 -19.24 15.30
N SER A 792 -20.31 -19.75 15.89
CA SER A 792 -20.35 -20.93 16.77
C SER A 792 -19.69 -20.66 18.13
N ALA A 793 -20.16 -21.37 19.16
CA ALA A 793 -19.51 -21.38 20.46
C ALA A 793 -18.15 -22.14 20.42
N GLU A 794 -17.96 -23.03 19.47
CA GLU A 794 -16.68 -23.66 19.19
C GLU A 794 -15.78 -22.69 18.40
N LEU A 795 -15.11 -21.83 19.13
CA LEU A 795 -14.39 -20.70 18.57
C LEU A 795 -13.09 -21.10 17.88
N VAL A 796 -12.38 -22.08 18.42
CA VAL A 796 -11.13 -22.57 17.83
C VAL A 796 -11.39 -23.94 17.22
N THR A 797 -11.33 -24.01 15.90
CA THR A 797 -11.53 -25.25 15.14
C THR A 797 -10.21 -25.90 14.74
N LEU A 798 -9.12 -25.14 14.74
CA LEU A 798 -7.78 -25.61 14.43
C LEU A 798 -6.74 -24.69 15.08
N ASP A 799 -5.72 -25.26 15.69
CA ASP A 799 -4.58 -24.52 16.25
C ASP A 799 -3.30 -25.36 16.11
N GLU A 800 -2.63 -25.22 14.96
CA GLU A 800 -1.47 -26.04 14.58
C GLU A 800 -0.39 -25.28 13.83
N ILE A 801 0.78 -25.89 13.67
CA ILE A 801 1.82 -25.43 12.77
C ILE A 801 1.39 -25.77 11.34
N VAL A 802 1.63 -24.87 10.39
CA VAL A 802 1.40 -25.07 8.97
C VAL A 802 2.67 -25.65 8.35
N PRO A 803 2.82 -27.00 8.26
CA PRO A 803 4.12 -27.64 7.99
C PRO A 803 4.64 -27.41 6.59
N TYR A 804 3.75 -27.10 5.65
CA TYR A 804 4.12 -26.88 4.23
C TYR A 804 4.08 -25.40 3.81
N TRP A 805 4.22 -24.46 4.76
CA TRP A 805 4.20 -23.02 4.44
C TRP A 805 5.49 -22.53 3.79
N GLN A 806 6.64 -22.87 4.36
CA GLN A 806 7.93 -22.42 3.79
C GLN A 806 8.34 -23.21 2.54
N SER A 807 7.92 -24.46 2.45
CA SER A 807 8.24 -25.38 1.35
C SER A 807 7.41 -26.65 1.45
N HIS A 808 7.27 -27.38 0.35
CA HIS A 808 6.65 -28.70 0.35
C HIS A 808 7.61 -29.75 -0.25
N PRO A 809 7.52 -31.01 0.15
CA PRO A 809 8.31 -32.07 -0.43
C PRO A 809 7.85 -32.35 -1.87
N VAL A 810 8.81 -32.57 -2.76
CA VAL A 810 8.61 -33.07 -4.12
C VAL A 810 9.20 -34.47 -4.16
N PHE A 811 8.46 -35.38 -4.78
CA PHE A 811 8.86 -36.79 -4.84
C PHE A 811 9.30 -37.16 -6.26
N ARG A 812 10.23 -38.14 -6.32
CA ARG A 812 10.81 -38.57 -7.59
C ARG A 812 9.77 -39.23 -8.46
N LYS A 813 9.72 -38.83 -9.74
CA LYS A 813 8.87 -39.42 -10.76
C LYS A 813 9.71 -40.06 -11.85
N ASP A 814 9.21 -41.17 -12.44
CA ASP A 814 9.80 -41.79 -13.61
C ASP A 814 9.50 -41.00 -14.90
N ALA A 815 10.02 -41.47 -16.03
CA ALA A 815 9.78 -40.85 -17.34
C ALA A 815 8.30 -40.85 -17.80
N SER A 816 7.47 -41.66 -17.16
CA SER A 816 6.03 -41.74 -17.40
C SER A 816 5.20 -40.89 -16.44
N GLY A 817 5.86 -40.19 -15.48
CA GLY A 817 5.21 -39.35 -14.47
C GLY A 817 4.74 -40.09 -13.21
N ASN A 818 5.02 -41.40 -13.07
CA ASN A 818 4.64 -42.18 -11.89
C ASN A 818 5.66 -41.99 -10.79
N TYR A 819 5.20 -41.98 -9.51
CA TYR A 819 6.08 -41.92 -8.36
C TYR A 819 6.99 -43.15 -8.27
N VAL A 820 8.31 -42.91 -8.16
CA VAL A 820 9.27 -43.96 -7.87
C VAL A 820 9.15 -44.32 -6.40
N LYS A 821 8.98 -45.61 -6.10
CA LYS A 821 8.76 -46.11 -4.74
C LYS A 821 9.99 -46.83 -4.22
N ASP A 822 10.20 -46.78 -2.89
CA ASP A 822 11.17 -47.59 -2.18
C ASP A 822 10.69 -49.05 -1.98
N ALA A 823 11.47 -49.87 -1.26
CA ALA A 823 11.16 -51.26 -1.02
C ALA A 823 9.91 -51.46 -0.12
N GLU A 824 9.57 -50.44 0.67
CA GLU A 824 8.43 -50.38 1.57
C GLU A 824 7.16 -49.83 0.86
N GLY A 825 7.28 -49.36 -0.38
CA GLY A 825 6.17 -48.85 -1.19
C GLY A 825 5.94 -47.33 -1.05
N ASN A 826 6.76 -46.61 -0.29
CA ASN A 826 6.66 -45.17 -0.13
C ASN A 826 7.29 -44.42 -1.31
N ALA A 827 6.74 -43.27 -1.67
CA ALA A 827 7.35 -42.41 -2.68
C ALA A 827 8.71 -41.87 -2.23
N ILE A 828 9.72 -41.95 -3.11
CA ILE A 828 11.07 -41.49 -2.80
C ILE A 828 11.12 -39.97 -2.84
N PHE A 829 11.47 -39.35 -1.70
CA PHE A 829 11.72 -37.92 -1.63
C PHE A 829 12.84 -37.48 -2.60
N ASP A 830 12.62 -36.36 -3.28
CA ASP A 830 13.63 -35.76 -4.17
C ASP A 830 14.22 -34.47 -3.57
N HIS A 831 13.39 -33.46 -3.35
CA HIS A 831 13.80 -32.18 -2.76
C HIS A 831 12.61 -31.44 -2.14
N ASN A 832 12.90 -30.38 -1.39
CA ASN A 832 11.88 -29.43 -0.95
C ASN A 832 11.77 -28.28 -1.94
N GLN A 833 10.57 -28.04 -2.47
CA GLN A 833 10.26 -26.89 -3.29
C GLN A 833 9.92 -25.71 -2.38
N LYS A 834 10.69 -24.62 -2.48
CA LYS A 834 10.46 -23.40 -1.71
C LYS A 834 9.17 -22.72 -2.12
N HIS A 835 8.55 -21.99 -1.18
CA HIS A 835 7.46 -21.07 -1.46
C HIS A 835 7.96 -19.62 -1.43
N TYR A 836 7.38 -18.82 -2.32
CA TYR A 836 7.81 -17.46 -2.62
C TYR A 836 6.78 -16.45 -2.14
N VAL A 837 7.26 -15.28 -1.73
CA VAL A 837 6.41 -14.12 -1.43
C VAL A 837 5.62 -13.76 -2.69
N PRO A 838 4.28 -13.68 -2.61
CA PRO A 838 3.42 -13.54 -3.78
C PRO A 838 3.38 -12.11 -4.36
N SER A 839 2.69 -11.98 -5.49
CA SER A 839 2.28 -10.71 -6.11
C SER A 839 3.43 -9.77 -6.51
N THR A 840 4.63 -10.29 -6.68
CA THR A 840 5.76 -9.53 -7.23
C THR A 840 6.67 -10.45 -8.05
N PRO A 841 7.15 -10.03 -9.24
CA PRO A 841 8.10 -10.81 -9.99
C PRO A 841 9.46 -10.86 -9.27
N GLN A 842 10.06 -12.08 -9.21
CA GLN A 842 11.43 -12.26 -8.71
C GLN A 842 12.47 -11.75 -9.72
N LEU A 843 12.08 -11.62 -11.00
CA LEU A 843 12.86 -11.04 -12.07
C LEU A 843 12.01 -9.99 -12.78
N ALA A 844 12.43 -8.73 -12.73
CA ALA A 844 11.88 -7.62 -13.47
C ALA A 844 12.99 -6.91 -14.23
N GLY A 845 12.85 -6.75 -15.53
CA GLY A 845 13.84 -6.11 -16.39
C GLY A 845 13.20 -5.14 -17.37
N SER A 846 13.86 -4.03 -17.62
CA SER A 846 13.52 -3.07 -18.67
C SER A 846 14.78 -2.65 -19.41
N ILE A 847 14.69 -2.60 -20.73
CA ILE A 847 15.71 -2.04 -21.60
C ILE A 847 15.05 -1.14 -22.66
N GLY A 848 15.59 0.03 -22.85
CA GLY A 848 14.98 1.01 -23.74
C GLY A 848 15.95 1.96 -24.42
N LEU A 849 15.44 2.63 -25.44
CA LEU A 849 16.10 3.68 -26.17
C LEU A 849 15.36 5.00 -25.96
N ALA A 850 16.05 6.02 -25.47
CA ALA A 850 15.54 7.36 -25.24
C ALA A 850 16.22 8.35 -26.17
N TRP A 851 15.43 8.98 -27.05
CA TRP A 851 15.93 10.03 -27.96
C TRP A 851 15.40 11.40 -27.55
N ASN A 852 16.31 12.34 -27.28
CA ASN A 852 15.99 13.68 -26.80
C ASN A 852 16.62 14.75 -27.70
N TYR A 853 15.82 15.46 -28.47
CA TYR A 853 16.33 16.51 -29.34
C TYR A 853 15.37 17.70 -29.42
N ASN A 854 15.83 18.89 -29.13
CA ASN A 854 15.08 20.15 -29.24
C ASN A 854 13.69 20.06 -28.57
N TYR A 855 13.68 19.56 -27.34
CA TYR A 855 12.47 19.30 -26.53
C TYR A 855 11.46 18.33 -27.18
N TRP A 856 11.88 17.52 -28.15
CA TRP A 856 11.23 16.29 -28.51
C TRP A 856 11.80 15.14 -27.64
N PHE A 857 10.93 14.26 -27.21
CA PHE A 857 11.27 13.09 -26.43
C PHE A 857 10.57 11.89 -27.04
N ILE A 858 11.32 10.85 -27.32
CA ILE A 858 10.78 9.60 -27.85
C ILE A 858 11.51 8.47 -27.13
N ASP A 859 10.75 7.70 -26.37
CA ASP A 859 11.28 6.55 -25.64
C ASP A 859 10.57 5.27 -26.07
N PHE A 860 11.34 4.20 -26.23
CA PHE A 860 10.87 2.85 -26.47
C PHE A 860 11.45 1.98 -25.37
N ASP A 861 10.59 1.34 -24.57
CA ASP A 861 10.99 0.49 -23.48
C ASP A 861 10.40 -0.91 -23.67
N PHE A 862 11.25 -1.92 -23.66
CA PHE A 862 10.85 -3.32 -23.61
C PHE A 862 11.00 -3.80 -22.17
N GLU A 863 9.96 -4.43 -21.64
CA GLU A 863 9.88 -4.92 -20.27
C GLU A 863 9.72 -6.44 -20.26
N TYR A 864 10.36 -7.11 -19.31
CA TYR A 864 10.25 -8.54 -19.07
C TYR A 864 10.09 -8.83 -17.58
N PHE A 865 9.10 -9.66 -17.24
CA PHE A 865 8.77 -10.05 -15.88
C PHE A 865 8.65 -11.56 -15.79
N ALA A 866 9.24 -12.16 -14.78
CA ALA A 866 9.18 -13.60 -14.58
C ALA A 866 9.25 -14.00 -13.10
N ASN A 867 8.86 -15.26 -12.84
CA ASN A 867 8.86 -15.84 -11.51
C ASN A 867 7.96 -15.05 -10.53
N SER A 868 6.74 -14.75 -10.97
CA SER A 868 5.67 -14.27 -10.10
C SER A 868 4.87 -15.46 -9.60
N TYR A 869 4.38 -15.39 -8.37
CA TYR A 869 3.68 -16.47 -7.70
C TYR A 869 2.35 -16.00 -7.14
N LEU A 870 1.38 -16.92 -7.10
CA LEU A 870 0.07 -16.68 -6.53
C LEU A 870 0.12 -16.61 -5.00
N ASP A 871 -0.77 -15.82 -4.40
CA ASP A 871 -0.94 -15.76 -2.95
C ASP A 871 -1.55 -17.06 -2.42
N MET A 872 -0.95 -17.56 -1.33
CA MET A 872 -1.20 -18.92 -0.82
C MET A 872 -2.30 -18.94 0.25
N ASN A 873 -3.13 -19.94 0.17
CA ASN A 873 -4.04 -20.27 1.25
C ASN A 873 -3.32 -21.14 2.31
N PRO A 874 -3.23 -20.72 3.58
CA PRO A 874 -2.55 -21.49 4.60
C PRO A 874 -3.22 -22.84 4.90
N VAL A 875 -4.54 -22.95 4.73
CA VAL A 875 -5.27 -24.22 4.97
C VAL A 875 -4.78 -25.33 4.08
N TYR A 876 -4.45 -25.04 2.82
CA TYR A 876 -3.91 -26.05 1.88
C TYR A 876 -2.52 -26.55 2.26
N ARG A 877 -1.81 -25.87 3.16
CA ARG A 877 -0.45 -26.21 3.61
C ARG A 877 -0.46 -26.90 4.99
N THR A 878 -1.64 -27.35 5.46
CA THR A 878 -1.79 -28.13 6.69
C THR A 878 -1.75 -29.63 6.41
N ASP A 879 -1.39 -30.41 7.42
CA ASP A 879 -1.52 -31.88 7.36
C ASP A 879 -2.99 -32.28 7.18
N TYR A 880 -3.91 -31.54 7.80
CA TYR A 880 -5.36 -31.77 7.66
C TYR A 880 -5.82 -31.74 6.19
N ALA A 881 -5.39 -30.75 5.42
CA ALA A 881 -5.75 -30.66 4.01
C ALA A 881 -5.04 -31.72 3.14
N ALA A 882 -3.80 -32.04 3.45
CA ALA A 882 -3.00 -33.03 2.74
C ALA A 882 -3.43 -34.47 3.02
N ALA A 883 -3.92 -34.78 4.23
CA ALA A 883 -4.39 -36.10 4.60
C ALA A 883 -5.74 -36.49 3.95
N GLY A 884 -6.54 -35.50 3.56
CA GLY A 884 -7.87 -35.75 2.99
C GLY A 884 -8.89 -36.24 4.00
N PRO A 885 -10.14 -36.51 3.55
CA PRO A 885 -11.23 -36.97 4.41
C PRO A 885 -11.00 -38.35 5.04
N ASP A 886 -10.20 -39.20 4.43
CA ASP A 886 -9.84 -40.54 4.94
C ASP A 886 -8.68 -40.52 5.95
N ASN A 887 -8.12 -39.34 6.19
CA ASN A 887 -6.99 -39.10 7.10
C ASN A 887 -5.73 -39.89 6.72
N HIS A 888 -5.44 -39.99 5.41
CA HIS A 888 -4.28 -40.69 4.87
C HIS A 888 -3.48 -39.79 3.92
N GLU A 889 -2.29 -39.36 4.37
CA GLU A 889 -1.37 -38.56 3.55
C GLU A 889 -0.69 -39.41 2.47
N SER A 890 -0.69 -38.93 1.25
CA SER A 890 0.07 -39.51 0.14
C SER A 890 0.98 -38.45 -0.51
N ALA A 891 2.03 -38.91 -1.19
CA ALA A 891 2.94 -38.02 -1.91
C ALA A 891 2.20 -37.14 -2.95
N ALA A 892 1.18 -37.72 -3.61
CA ALA A 892 0.40 -37.01 -4.62
C ALA A 892 -0.48 -35.91 -4.00
N GLU A 893 -1.07 -36.17 -2.85
CA GLU A 893 -1.93 -35.23 -2.14
C GLU A 893 -1.14 -34.08 -1.53
N ILE A 894 0.00 -34.38 -0.92
CA ILE A 894 0.90 -33.33 -0.42
C ILE A 894 1.35 -32.41 -1.57
N GLU A 895 1.86 -32.98 -2.68
CA GLU A 895 2.26 -32.16 -3.84
C GLU A 895 1.08 -31.38 -4.44
N TYR A 896 -0.11 -31.98 -4.49
CA TYR A 896 -1.31 -31.31 -5.01
C TYR A 896 -1.77 -30.17 -4.09
N MET A 897 -1.91 -30.43 -2.78
CA MET A 897 -2.45 -29.45 -1.84
C MET A 897 -1.44 -28.35 -1.51
N ALA A 898 -0.16 -28.68 -1.31
CA ALA A 898 0.80 -27.73 -0.80
C ALA A 898 1.52 -26.89 -1.87
N SER A 899 1.45 -27.26 -3.16
CA SER A 899 2.13 -26.53 -4.24
C SER A 899 1.67 -25.07 -4.38
N GLN A 900 2.58 -24.19 -4.73
CA GLN A 900 2.29 -22.79 -5.06
C GLN A 900 2.24 -22.59 -6.58
N GLU A 901 1.21 -21.91 -7.09
CA GLU A 901 1.10 -21.59 -8.51
C GLU A 901 2.10 -20.52 -8.92
N LYS A 902 2.80 -20.79 -10.03
CA LYS A 902 3.73 -19.85 -10.66
C LYS A 902 3.11 -19.32 -11.95
N PHE A 903 3.14 -18.00 -12.14
CA PHE A 903 2.63 -17.34 -13.34
C PHE A 903 3.60 -17.47 -14.52
N ASN A 904 3.06 -17.45 -15.73
CA ASN A 904 3.84 -17.38 -16.94
C ASN A 904 4.63 -16.07 -17.02
N PRO A 905 5.83 -16.06 -17.62
CA PRO A 905 6.55 -14.83 -17.88
C PRO A 905 5.73 -13.86 -18.75
N ALA A 906 5.90 -12.56 -18.48
CA ALA A 906 5.26 -11.48 -19.22
C ALA A 906 6.29 -10.61 -19.92
N HIS A 907 5.94 -10.10 -21.10
CA HIS A 907 6.73 -9.13 -21.83
C HIS A 907 5.84 -8.00 -22.36
N LEU A 908 6.34 -6.79 -22.30
CA LEU A 908 5.60 -5.60 -22.68
C LEU A 908 6.47 -4.69 -23.54
N LEU A 909 5.83 -3.95 -24.43
CA LEU A 909 6.46 -2.87 -25.18
C LEU A 909 5.72 -1.58 -24.89
N ASN A 910 6.44 -0.54 -24.47
CA ASN A 910 5.89 0.78 -24.18
C ASN A 910 6.54 1.82 -25.10
N ILE A 911 5.76 2.83 -25.47
CA ILE A 911 6.19 3.95 -26.29
C ILE A 911 5.76 5.25 -25.63
N ASN A 912 6.71 6.17 -25.48
CA ASN A 912 6.44 7.50 -24.96
C ASN A 912 6.89 8.55 -25.98
N ILE A 913 6.02 9.51 -26.26
CA ILE A 913 6.33 10.62 -27.20
C ILE A 913 5.90 11.91 -26.54
N GLY A 914 6.77 12.91 -26.53
CA GLY A 914 6.45 14.22 -25.98
C GLY A 914 7.15 15.35 -26.71
N LYS A 915 6.56 16.53 -26.55
CA LYS A 915 7.12 17.79 -27.08
C LYS A 915 6.77 18.95 -26.17
N SER A 916 7.75 19.79 -25.89
CA SER A 916 7.55 21.07 -25.23
C SER A 916 7.92 22.23 -26.12
N TRP A 917 7.20 23.33 -25.99
CA TRP A 917 7.47 24.60 -26.64
C TRP A 917 7.62 25.69 -25.59
N TYR A 918 8.73 26.41 -25.62
CA TYR A 918 8.98 27.59 -24.81
C TYR A 918 8.72 28.85 -25.65
N ILE A 919 7.73 29.61 -25.22
CA ILE A 919 7.31 30.84 -25.91
C ILE A 919 7.79 32.05 -25.12
N GLN A 920 8.64 32.89 -25.70
CA GLN A 920 9.20 34.08 -25.06
C GLN A 920 9.89 33.84 -23.72
N ARG A 921 10.38 32.61 -23.46
CA ARG A 921 10.97 32.16 -22.18
C ARG A 921 10.04 32.34 -20.96
N LYS A 922 8.77 32.62 -21.19
CA LYS A 922 7.77 32.86 -20.13
C LYS A 922 6.68 31.79 -20.09
N TYR A 923 6.24 31.36 -21.26
CA TYR A 923 5.15 30.39 -21.40
C TYR A 923 5.70 29.08 -21.90
N GLN A 924 5.22 28.00 -21.32
CA GLN A 924 5.51 26.66 -21.76
C GLN A 924 4.21 25.95 -22.09
N ILE A 925 4.13 25.33 -23.23
CA ILE A 925 3.04 24.45 -23.65
C ILE A 925 3.68 23.15 -24.06
N GLY A 926 3.10 22.02 -23.70
CA GLY A 926 3.61 20.76 -24.14
C GLY A 926 2.55 19.66 -24.11
N PHE A 927 2.91 18.53 -24.69
CA PHE A 927 2.14 17.31 -24.56
C PHE A 927 3.06 16.13 -24.29
N SER A 928 2.50 15.09 -23.65
CA SER A 928 3.08 13.74 -23.56
C SER A 928 2.02 12.72 -23.93
N PHE A 929 2.36 11.83 -24.83
CA PHE A 929 1.57 10.66 -25.21
C PHE A 929 2.31 9.41 -24.78
N ASN A 930 1.64 8.56 -24.02
CA ASN A 930 2.20 7.32 -23.53
C ASN A 930 1.30 6.17 -23.99
N ALA A 931 1.87 5.18 -24.64
CA ALA A 931 1.23 3.93 -25.00
C ALA A 931 1.92 2.81 -24.23
N LYS A 932 1.19 2.17 -23.33
CA LYS A 932 1.67 1.01 -22.57
C LYS A 932 1.05 -0.28 -23.13
N ASN A 933 1.81 -1.38 -23.05
CA ASN A 933 1.40 -2.67 -23.59
C ASN A 933 0.96 -2.57 -25.06
N VAL A 934 1.79 -1.98 -25.92
CA VAL A 934 1.47 -1.74 -27.34
C VAL A 934 1.22 -3.06 -28.10
N LEU A 935 1.77 -4.17 -27.63
CA LEU A 935 1.55 -5.50 -28.16
C LEU A 935 0.14 -6.04 -27.86
N ASN A 936 -0.63 -5.32 -27.02
CA ASN A 936 -1.99 -5.67 -26.59
C ASN A 936 -2.10 -7.06 -25.96
N GLU A 937 -1.11 -7.43 -25.14
CA GLU A 937 -1.11 -8.70 -24.43
C GLU A 937 -2.15 -8.68 -23.30
N LYS A 938 -3.14 -9.58 -23.31
CA LYS A 938 -4.26 -9.62 -22.36
C LYS A 938 -4.21 -10.80 -21.39
N ASN A 939 -3.26 -11.72 -21.59
CA ASN A 939 -3.19 -12.97 -20.81
C ASN A 939 -2.14 -12.90 -19.67
N ILE A 940 -1.72 -11.68 -19.28
CA ILE A 940 -0.76 -11.49 -18.22
C ILE A 940 -1.49 -11.42 -16.88
N LYS A 941 -1.32 -12.47 -16.06
CA LYS A 941 -1.76 -12.46 -14.66
C LYS A 941 -0.89 -11.52 -13.85
N THR A 942 -1.49 -10.53 -13.20
CA THR A 942 -0.76 -9.54 -12.38
C THR A 942 -0.84 -9.81 -10.89
N GLY A 943 -1.75 -10.67 -10.45
CA GLY A 943 -1.98 -11.05 -9.07
C GLY A 943 -3.19 -11.97 -8.96
N GLY A 944 -3.59 -12.25 -7.74
CA GLY A 944 -4.70 -13.13 -7.41
C GLY A 944 -4.39 -13.91 -6.15
N TYR A 945 -5.29 -14.80 -5.78
CA TYR A 945 -5.17 -15.56 -4.54
C TYR A 945 -5.86 -16.93 -4.66
N GLU A 946 -5.37 -17.89 -3.90
CA GLU A 946 -6.07 -19.16 -3.69
C GLU A 946 -7.27 -18.93 -2.78
N GLN A 947 -8.43 -19.46 -3.16
CA GLN A 947 -9.61 -19.37 -2.32
C GLN A 947 -9.43 -20.26 -1.07
N THR A 948 -9.86 -19.77 0.08
CA THR A 948 -9.69 -20.43 1.38
C THR A 948 -10.67 -21.57 1.64
N ARG A 949 -11.30 -22.11 0.61
CA ARG A 949 -12.30 -23.19 0.71
C ARG A 949 -11.68 -24.53 0.40
N LEU A 950 -12.06 -25.54 1.18
CA LEU A 950 -11.83 -26.94 0.85
C LEU A 950 -13.12 -27.56 0.30
N VAL A 951 -13.00 -28.46 -0.65
CA VAL A 951 -14.10 -29.30 -1.14
C VAL A 951 -13.83 -30.73 -0.75
N ASP A 952 -14.78 -31.34 -0.07
CA ASP A 952 -14.77 -32.77 0.23
C ASP A 952 -15.14 -33.56 -1.03
N ASN A 953 -14.35 -34.58 -1.38
CA ASN A 953 -14.75 -35.54 -2.40
C ASN A 953 -15.74 -36.56 -1.81
N THR A 954 -17.02 -36.24 -1.94
CA THR A 954 -18.08 -37.04 -1.36
C THR A 954 -18.28 -38.39 -2.07
N VAL A 955 -17.73 -38.59 -3.27
CA VAL A 955 -17.80 -39.84 -4.01
C VAL A 955 -16.75 -40.84 -3.57
N SER A 956 -15.46 -40.47 -3.66
CA SER A 956 -14.36 -41.35 -3.26
C SER A 956 -14.05 -41.25 -1.77
N LYS A 957 -14.29 -40.07 -1.18
CA LYS A 957 -13.86 -39.71 0.22
C LYS A 957 -12.37 -39.90 0.47
N GLU A 958 -11.58 -39.87 -0.59
CA GLU A 958 -10.14 -40.14 -0.52
C GLU A 958 -9.30 -38.91 -0.32
N ARG A 959 -9.76 -37.72 -0.79
CA ARG A 959 -9.01 -36.48 -0.65
C ARG A 959 -9.88 -35.23 -0.70
N TYR A 960 -9.37 -34.12 -0.16
CA TYR A 960 -9.92 -32.78 -0.41
C TYR A 960 -9.50 -32.25 -1.77
N TYR A 961 -10.27 -31.30 -2.28
CA TYR A 961 -9.95 -30.55 -3.48
C TYR A 961 -9.72 -29.09 -3.15
N ARG A 962 -8.79 -28.48 -3.87
CA ARG A 962 -8.61 -27.03 -3.87
C ARG A 962 -9.72 -26.39 -4.70
N PHE A 963 -10.24 -25.27 -4.21
CA PHE A 963 -11.05 -24.38 -5.05
C PHE A 963 -10.20 -23.72 -6.11
N ASP A 964 -10.80 -23.39 -7.27
CA ASP A 964 -10.15 -22.62 -8.30
C ASP A 964 -9.69 -21.27 -7.78
N SER A 965 -8.46 -20.92 -8.09
CA SER A 965 -7.89 -19.63 -7.73
C SER A 965 -8.55 -18.48 -8.50
N LYS A 966 -8.56 -17.30 -7.88
CA LYS A 966 -9.03 -16.08 -8.52
C LYS A 966 -7.86 -15.23 -8.99
N TYR A 967 -8.01 -14.57 -10.13
CA TYR A 967 -6.92 -13.84 -10.79
C TYR A 967 -7.32 -12.42 -11.15
N PHE A 968 -6.30 -11.56 -11.20
CA PHE A 968 -6.36 -10.25 -11.87
C PHE A 968 -5.47 -10.29 -13.10
N TYR A 969 -5.94 -9.71 -14.18
CA TYR A 969 -5.22 -9.61 -15.43
C TYR A 969 -4.81 -8.18 -15.74
N LEU A 970 -3.72 -8.04 -16.49
CA LEU A 970 -3.28 -6.75 -17.02
C LEU A 970 -4.25 -6.30 -18.14
N ASN A 971 -4.59 -5.00 -18.10
CA ASN A 971 -5.31 -4.40 -19.22
C ASN A 971 -4.50 -4.53 -20.52
N GLY A 972 -5.17 -4.66 -21.65
CA GLY A 972 -4.55 -4.60 -22.96
C GLY A 972 -3.86 -3.24 -23.23
N ALA A 973 -3.68 -2.87 -24.48
CA ALA A 973 -3.01 -1.63 -24.87
C ALA A 973 -3.65 -0.38 -24.25
N ASN A 974 -2.90 0.37 -23.48
CA ASN A 974 -3.37 1.56 -22.77
C ASN A 974 -2.77 2.82 -23.37
N TYR A 975 -3.58 3.84 -23.53
CA TYR A 975 -3.19 5.10 -24.11
C TYR A 975 -3.47 6.23 -23.14
N MET A 976 -2.50 7.15 -23.00
CA MET A 976 -2.61 8.33 -22.18
C MET A 976 -2.05 9.53 -22.92
N LEU A 977 -2.84 10.59 -23.04
CA LEU A 977 -2.42 11.87 -23.59
C LEU A 977 -2.57 12.95 -22.52
N ASN A 978 -1.48 13.61 -22.19
CA ASN A 978 -1.46 14.75 -21.29
C ASN A 978 -1.03 16.00 -22.06
N VAL A 979 -1.82 17.06 -21.98
CA VAL A 979 -1.50 18.38 -22.49
C VAL A 979 -1.36 19.31 -21.30
N TYR A 980 -0.27 20.06 -21.25
CA TYR A 980 0.01 20.92 -20.11
C TYR A 980 0.45 22.32 -20.57
N PHE A 981 0.21 23.26 -19.67
CA PHE A 981 0.46 24.67 -19.87
C PHE A 981 0.98 25.29 -18.56
N ARG A 982 1.97 26.19 -18.68
CA ARG A 982 2.64 26.84 -17.56
C ARG A 982 3.03 28.27 -17.91
N PHE A 983 2.91 29.16 -16.90
CA PHE A 983 3.39 30.54 -17.02
C PHE A 983 3.63 31.20 -15.65
#